data_8aa6519963c14a2e51bf2b459a47705e
#
_entry.id   8aa6519963c14a2e51bf2b459a47705e
#
_cell.length_a   1.000
_cell.length_b   1.000
_cell.length_c   1.000
_cell.angle_alpha   90.00
_cell.angle_beta   90.00
_cell.angle_gamma   90.00
#
_symmetry.space_group_name_H-M   'P 1'
#
loop_
_entity.id
_entity.type
_entity.pdbx_description
1 polymer ?
#
loop_
_entity_poly.entity_id
_entity_poly.type
_entity_poly.pdbx_seq_one_letter_code
_entity_poly.pdbx_strand_id
1 'polypeptide(L)'
;MCKVGIIFDDSLNTATNVPFIDTIANILRDSKDKEEGYLPEEYKNVIIPMLVITRLDLVWADISEDKKARFKKTLDKVNSDPNCTPKMKYDRLKTACGKRFYNESGITLEQLKSADKDNLAKTFKEYIGGFSPNVKTLLKNFKFNDEIDKMKKCRVLSTVINQFWNNRAMFDPKETDDTAMGNMFEMVIRKYFATSSNGQFFTPREIIALMMNIIINSPDIDENLFKDGSSINILDMACGTGGMLSVAESTLSTINRKITVNLFGQENDPKLHSVCLSDIIIKGQKEENIKCLNTLYEDGFPKEDMDFILTNPPFGTDWKPSGGKKDEKSDNLKMQYKKIEEEVAKKEKGKYGAGIPSDGTDCQIMFIQHALYKLKKSGKACIISNNKPLFAGDVGSGESNIRKWILDNDWLEAIIKLPGQMFYNTGNNIYLNVFNKGKVENRRDKILLIDASDNDGEMNFHRPAKRSAGDKRNELTRQHVERIVKLYCDFETTQYSKVIGVEDFMLMKYTKKQPNQCYFAINDERLENFRDGKLYHALTHGGKISEEQINLLIRTPENELEESEKVNVIRHKTGMNTFERIYSVLNNSISDDIVYSMDKFIEDLQSILGYKQIDMLTGKLKKNGQPATKKTWVLSECDNLTGEEIKKSFCNKSFAEIFKMIAFDFGVHDEQAVIVEDANGVVYDDDTKDTETIQVSSEMSKCVTDELETELSEEEKKKQKEHNTLYGAAWEEKMVERYLEKEVLPYAVNTHKVDKVVYGSGWSFNKQFYVYKPLPKSVDLLKEYQNLEASISEDLKIILGDVKNG
;
A
#
# COMPACT_ATOMS: atom_id res chain seq x y z
N MET A 1 -16.66 27.29 -10.68
CA MET A 1 -15.56 28.26 -10.45
C MET A 1 -14.90 27.95 -9.11
N CYS A 2 -13.57 28.06 -9.05
CA CYS A 2 -12.83 27.86 -7.79
C CYS A 2 -13.22 28.95 -6.78
N LYS A 3 -13.56 28.58 -5.53
CA LYS A 3 -14.08 29.50 -4.51
C LYS A 3 -13.03 30.45 -3.94
N VAL A 4 -11.80 29.97 -3.72
CA VAL A 4 -10.73 30.73 -3.02
C VAL A 4 -9.66 31.23 -3.98
N GLY A 5 -9.58 30.67 -5.19
CA GLY A 5 -8.46 30.88 -6.10
C GLY A 5 -7.24 30.03 -5.75
N ILE A 6 -6.20 30.08 -6.58
CA ILE A 6 -5.01 29.25 -6.42
C ILE A 6 -3.99 29.92 -5.51
N ILE A 7 -3.69 29.26 -4.40
CA ILE A 7 -2.62 29.65 -3.48
C ILE A 7 -1.41 28.80 -3.76
N PHE A 8 -0.37 29.39 -4.31
CA PHE A 8 0.87 28.73 -4.68
C PHE A 8 2.04 29.68 -4.50
N ASP A 9 3.04 29.25 -3.79
CA ASP A 9 4.27 29.99 -3.59
C ASP A 9 5.30 29.59 -4.66
N ASP A 10 5.60 30.46 -5.58
CA ASP A 10 6.55 30.22 -6.67
C ASP A 10 8.00 30.02 -6.18
N SER A 11 8.30 30.40 -4.93
CA SER A 11 9.60 30.14 -4.29
C SER A 11 9.79 28.72 -3.79
N LEU A 12 8.73 27.90 -3.75
CA LEU A 12 8.76 26.52 -3.22
C LEU A 12 9.85 25.64 -3.86
N ASN A 13 10.24 25.93 -5.09
CA ASN A 13 11.22 25.19 -5.87
C ASN A 13 12.62 25.83 -5.89
N THR A 14 12.86 26.93 -5.13
CA THR A 14 14.17 27.59 -5.06
C THR A 14 14.98 27.08 -3.87
N ALA A 15 16.04 26.32 -4.15
CA ALA A 15 17.00 25.87 -3.13
C ALA A 15 17.97 27.02 -2.79
N THR A 16 17.70 27.75 -1.70
CA THR A 16 18.47 28.95 -1.34
C THR A 16 19.72 28.72 -0.51
N ASN A 17 19.89 27.56 0.18
CA ASN A 17 20.94 27.41 1.20
C ASN A 17 21.80 26.13 1.08
N VAL A 18 21.91 25.54 -0.12
CA VAL A 18 22.74 24.35 -0.37
C VAL A 18 24.22 24.56 0.00
N PRO A 19 24.88 25.73 -0.33
CA PRO A 19 26.31 25.90 -0.06
C PRO A 19 26.68 25.84 1.41
N PHE A 20 25.85 26.37 2.31
CA PHE A 20 26.11 26.33 3.76
C PHE A 20 26.09 24.90 4.31
N ILE A 21 25.06 24.13 3.96
CA ILE A 21 24.93 22.71 4.37
C ILE A 21 26.11 21.89 3.84
N ASP A 22 26.53 22.14 2.61
CA ASP A 22 27.71 21.49 2.01
C ASP A 22 29.00 21.84 2.73
N THR A 23 29.14 23.08 3.19
CA THR A 23 30.30 23.50 3.99
C THR A 23 30.37 22.71 5.30
N ILE A 24 29.26 22.55 6.04
CA ILE A 24 29.24 21.75 7.27
C ILE A 24 29.53 20.28 6.98
N ALA A 25 28.91 19.72 5.93
CA ALA A 25 29.17 18.33 5.52
C ALA A 25 30.63 18.10 5.15
N ASN A 26 31.29 19.04 4.48
CA ASN A 26 32.71 18.96 4.17
C ASN A 26 33.59 19.00 5.42
N ILE A 27 33.26 19.86 6.40
CA ILE A 27 33.95 19.89 7.71
C ILE A 27 33.87 18.52 8.40
N LEU A 28 32.69 17.89 8.39
CA LEU A 28 32.47 16.58 8.98
C LEU A 28 33.18 15.48 8.17
N ARG A 29 33.17 15.56 6.84
CA ARG A 29 33.86 14.62 5.95
C ARG A 29 35.36 14.65 6.18
N ASP A 30 35.94 15.84 6.27
CA ASP A 30 37.39 16.03 6.43
C ASP A 30 37.90 15.58 7.80
N SER A 31 36.99 15.17 8.70
CA SER A 31 37.34 14.53 9.98
C SER A 31 37.63 13.02 9.84
N LYS A 32 37.49 12.42 8.65
CA LYS A 32 37.66 10.96 8.39
C LYS A 32 39.06 10.43 8.62
N ASP A 33 40.08 11.26 8.55
CA ASP A 33 41.49 10.85 8.78
C ASP A 33 41.79 10.47 10.25
N LYS A 34 40.75 10.42 11.10
CA LYS A 34 40.82 10.04 12.52
C LYS A 34 40.00 8.78 12.74
N GLU A 35 40.44 7.94 13.66
CA GLU A 35 39.81 6.64 13.98
C GLU A 35 38.29 6.66 14.20
N GLU A 36 37.68 7.84 14.51
CA GLU A 36 36.28 8.04 14.80
C GLU A 36 35.62 9.09 13.86
N GLY A 37 36.06 9.22 12.61
CA GLY A 37 35.51 10.21 11.68
C GLY A 37 34.02 10.00 11.35
N TYR A 38 33.38 11.06 10.80
CA TYR A 38 31.96 11.03 10.43
C TYR A 38 31.74 10.32 9.09
N LEU A 39 30.73 9.41 9.04
CA LEU A 39 30.20 8.85 7.80
C LEU A 39 29.09 9.78 7.24
N PRO A 40 28.84 9.75 5.90
CA PRO A 40 27.84 10.61 5.28
C PRO A 40 26.44 10.51 5.93
N GLU A 41 26.02 9.31 6.32
CA GLU A 41 24.73 9.05 6.98
C GLU A 41 24.64 9.62 8.40
N GLU A 42 25.75 9.99 9.01
CA GLU A 42 25.81 10.57 10.37
C GLU A 42 25.75 12.10 10.36
N TYR A 43 26.02 12.76 9.21
CA TYR A 43 26.04 14.25 9.13
C TYR A 43 24.73 14.85 9.63
N LYS A 44 23.62 14.19 9.36
CA LYS A 44 22.28 14.59 9.85
C LYS A 44 22.18 14.72 11.36
N ASN A 45 22.90 13.89 12.12
CA ASN A 45 22.88 13.92 13.60
C ASN A 45 23.56 15.16 14.17
N VAL A 46 24.39 15.85 13.39
CA VAL A 46 25.04 17.13 13.75
C VAL A 46 24.27 18.30 13.13
N ILE A 47 24.02 18.25 11.83
CA ILE A 47 23.48 19.38 11.07
C ILE A 47 22.09 19.76 11.59
N ILE A 48 21.17 18.79 11.74
CA ILE A 48 19.79 19.09 12.15
C ILE A 48 19.70 19.68 13.56
N PRO A 49 20.28 19.06 14.61
CA PRO A 49 20.29 19.68 15.93
C PRO A 49 20.90 21.07 15.96
N MET A 50 22.00 21.29 15.24
CA MET A 50 22.62 22.60 15.16
C MET A 50 21.75 23.66 14.47
N LEU A 51 21.02 23.31 13.40
CA LEU A 51 20.02 24.17 12.77
C LEU A 51 18.95 24.58 13.79
N VAL A 52 18.40 23.59 14.51
CA VAL A 52 17.36 23.80 15.51
C VAL A 52 17.88 24.70 16.63
N ILE A 53 19.02 24.36 17.21
CA ILE A 53 19.63 25.12 18.32
C ILE A 53 19.89 26.58 17.92
N THR A 54 20.46 26.79 16.73
CA THR A 54 20.76 28.14 16.22
C THR A 54 19.49 28.97 16.07
N ARG A 55 18.43 28.38 15.48
CA ARG A 55 17.14 29.06 15.34
C ARG A 55 16.51 29.36 16.70
N LEU A 56 16.51 28.40 17.63
CA LEU A 56 15.95 28.59 18.97
C LEU A 56 16.72 29.65 19.78
N ASP A 57 18.07 29.70 19.66
CA ASP A 57 18.88 30.71 20.32
C ASP A 57 18.51 32.14 19.85
N LEU A 58 18.37 32.31 18.52
CA LEU A 58 18.00 33.60 17.94
C LEU A 58 16.56 34.00 18.29
N VAL A 59 15.61 33.07 18.23
CA VAL A 59 14.22 33.31 18.68
C VAL A 59 14.17 33.65 20.19
N TRP A 60 15.03 33.03 21.01
CA TRP A 60 15.15 33.35 22.44
C TRP A 60 15.78 34.71 22.65
N ALA A 61 16.81 35.07 21.91
CA ALA A 61 17.45 36.38 21.97
C ALA A 61 16.49 37.52 21.60
N ASP A 62 15.55 37.28 20.68
CA ASP A 62 14.56 38.31 20.23
C ASP A 62 13.37 38.51 21.19
N ILE A 63 13.32 37.82 22.32
CA ILE A 63 12.27 38.05 23.33
C ILE A 63 12.46 39.41 23.99
N SER A 64 11.34 40.16 24.17
CA SER A 64 11.39 41.48 24.80
C SER A 64 11.97 41.44 26.25
N GLU A 65 12.64 42.51 26.64
CA GLU A 65 13.28 42.62 27.97
C GLU A 65 12.29 42.41 29.12
N ASP A 66 11.04 42.91 28.99
CA ASP A 66 9.99 42.67 29.99
C ASP A 66 9.67 41.18 30.17
N LYS A 67 9.67 40.40 29.08
CA LYS A 67 9.46 38.95 29.13
C LYS A 67 10.66 38.24 29.72
N LYS A 68 11.90 38.68 29.41
CA LYS A 68 13.12 38.15 30.01
C LYS A 68 13.14 38.42 31.52
N ALA A 69 12.78 39.61 31.94
CA ALA A 69 12.68 39.98 33.35
C ALA A 69 11.62 39.14 34.10
N ARG A 70 10.43 38.98 33.51
CA ARG A 70 9.38 38.08 34.03
C ARG A 70 9.83 36.63 34.10
N PHE A 71 10.51 36.14 33.12
CA PHE A 71 11.05 34.78 33.08
C PHE A 71 12.04 34.58 34.22
N LYS A 72 13.04 35.49 34.40
CA LYS A 72 14.03 35.42 35.47
C LYS A 72 13.37 35.41 36.84
N LYS A 73 12.46 36.36 37.11
CA LYS A 73 11.71 36.42 38.38
C LYS A 73 10.88 35.15 38.63
N THR A 74 10.32 34.56 37.61
CA THR A 74 9.55 33.31 37.73
C THR A 74 10.48 32.12 37.94
N LEU A 75 11.63 32.08 37.31
CA LEU A 75 12.65 31.03 37.47
C LEU A 75 13.15 31.02 38.96
N ASP A 76 13.45 32.18 39.53
CA ASP A 76 13.86 32.27 40.92
C ASP A 76 12.79 31.76 41.90
N LYS A 77 11.51 32.10 41.63
CA LYS A 77 10.38 31.64 42.41
C LYS A 77 10.15 30.12 42.34
N VAL A 78 10.18 29.54 41.13
CA VAL A 78 9.92 28.10 40.95
C VAL A 78 11.07 27.24 41.45
N ASN A 79 12.31 27.77 41.42
CA ASN A 79 13.49 27.10 42.00
C ASN A 79 13.49 27.15 43.53
N SER A 80 12.85 28.17 44.16
CA SER A 80 12.72 28.32 45.62
C SER A 80 11.48 27.62 46.16
N ASP A 81 10.55 27.15 45.34
CA ASP A 81 9.31 26.50 45.76
C ASP A 81 9.48 24.97 45.83
N PRO A 82 9.59 24.38 47.06
CA PRO A 82 9.79 22.93 47.20
C PRO A 82 8.58 22.09 46.70
N ASN A 83 7.41 22.70 46.52
CA ASN A 83 6.20 22.03 46.01
C ASN A 83 6.02 22.20 44.51
N CYS A 84 6.95 22.85 43.83
CA CYS A 84 6.87 23.05 42.37
C CYS A 84 7.25 21.78 41.62
N THR A 85 6.26 21.08 41.09
CA THR A 85 6.51 19.89 40.25
C THR A 85 7.19 20.28 38.93
N PRO A 86 7.94 19.36 38.27
CA PRO A 86 8.56 19.64 36.97
C PRO A 86 7.58 20.16 35.92
N LYS A 87 6.33 19.65 35.90
CA LYS A 87 5.25 20.11 35.02
C LYS A 87 4.85 21.55 35.37
N MET A 88 4.64 21.86 36.64
CA MET A 88 4.31 23.22 37.07
C MET A 88 5.42 24.21 36.72
N LYS A 89 6.68 23.82 36.90
CA LYS A 89 7.84 24.64 36.52
C LYS A 89 7.79 24.93 35.03
N TYR A 90 7.63 23.91 34.21
CA TYR A 90 7.55 24.02 32.76
C TYR A 90 6.44 24.97 32.30
N ASP A 91 5.23 24.80 32.81
CA ASP A 91 4.07 25.61 32.42
C ASP A 91 4.20 27.06 32.85
N ARG A 92 4.70 27.32 34.06
CA ARG A 92 4.92 28.68 34.57
C ARG A 92 6.00 29.42 33.79
N LEU A 93 7.13 28.77 33.48
CA LEU A 93 8.24 29.39 32.75
C LEU A 93 7.84 29.64 31.28
N LYS A 94 7.16 28.70 30.63
CA LYS A 94 6.62 28.87 29.29
C LYS A 94 5.66 30.07 29.21
N THR A 95 4.76 30.22 30.19
CA THR A 95 3.86 31.37 30.31
C THR A 95 4.60 32.68 30.52
N ALA A 96 5.63 32.67 31.38
CA ALA A 96 6.39 33.88 31.71
C ALA A 96 7.15 34.43 30.49
N CYS A 97 7.76 33.59 29.67
CA CYS A 97 8.48 34.01 28.47
C CYS A 97 7.56 34.22 27.24
N GLY A 98 6.34 33.68 27.27
CA GLY A 98 5.38 33.77 26.17
C GLY A 98 5.86 33.04 24.90
N LYS A 99 6.70 32.01 25.03
CA LYS A 99 7.19 31.14 23.97
C LYS A 99 6.92 29.68 24.38
N ARG A 100 6.92 28.77 23.40
CA ARG A 100 6.74 27.31 23.63
C ARG A 100 7.98 26.62 24.23
N PHE A 101 9.08 27.33 24.33
CA PHE A 101 10.34 26.85 24.88
C PHE A 101 11.06 27.97 25.65
N TYR A 102 12.08 27.61 26.43
CA TYR A 102 12.96 28.50 27.11
C TYR A 102 14.36 27.88 27.30
N ASN A 103 15.33 28.70 27.65
CA ASN A 103 16.64 28.24 28.12
C ASN A 103 16.98 28.92 29.47
N GLU A 104 17.23 28.14 30.52
CA GLU A 104 17.55 28.60 31.87
C GLU A 104 19.05 28.63 32.16
N SER A 105 19.92 28.21 31.18
CA SER A 105 21.38 28.19 31.41
C SER A 105 22.01 29.59 31.52
N GLY A 106 21.39 30.59 30.91
CA GLY A 106 21.99 31.94 30.78
C GLY A 106 23.13 32.01 29.74
N ILE A 107 23.43 30.91 29.07
CA ILE A 107 24.46 30.81 28.02
C ILE A 107 23.81 31.04 26.67
N THR A 108 24.55 31.65 25.76
CA THR A 108 24.15 31.89 24.34
C THR A 108 25.11 31.19 23.38
N LEU A 109 24.69 31.01 22.12
CA LEU A 109 25.55 30.48 21.06
C LEU A 109 26.77 31.41 20.82
N GLU A 110 26.62 32.73 21.00
CA GLU A 110 27.69 33.69 20.91
C GLU A 110 28.78 33.46 21.96
N GLN A 111 28.37 33.22 23.21
CA GLN A 111 29.30 32.91 24.29
C GLN A 111 30.01 31.57 24.07
N LEU A 112 29.31 30.57 23.50
CA LEU A 112 29.93 29.30 23.10
C LEU A 112 31.00 29.47 22.05
N LYS A 113 30.81 30.35 21.07
CA LYS A 113 31.83 30.69 20.06
C LYS A 113 33.11 31.23 20.72
N SER A 114 32.94 31.99 21.79
CA SER A 114 34.04 32.68 22.49
C SER A 114 34.61 31.87 23.65
N ALA A 115 34.06 30.69 23.90
CA ALA A 115 34.47 29.83 25.02
C ALA A 115 35.85 29.21 24.78
N ASP A 116 36.58 28.96 25.87
CA ASP A 116 37.84 28.23 25.84
C ASP A 116 37.65 26.82 25.25
N LYS A 117 38.54 26.44 24.32
CA LYS A 117 38.46 25.17 23.55
C LYS A 117 38.46 23.93 24.47
N ASP A 118 39.16 23.95 25.59
CA ASP A 118 39.27 22.82 26.51
C ASP A 118 37.94 22.57 27.23
N ASN A 119 37.22 23.63 27.57
CA ASN A 119 35.94 23.60 28.28
C ASN A 119 34.72 23.66 27.34
N LEU A 120 34.89 23.91 26.02
CA LEU A 120 33.82 24.16 25.09
C LEU A 120 32.75 23.08 25.10
N ALA A 121 33.14 21.80 25.07
CA ALA A 121 32.18 20.68 25.08
C ALA A 121 31.35 20.63 26.36
N LYS A 122 31.97 20.93 27.53
CA LYS A 122 31.28 20.99 28.81
C LYS A 122 30.27 22.14 28.82
N THR A 123 30.69 23.33 28.43
CA THR A 123 29.85 24.53 28.37
C THR A 123 28.70 24.36 27.41
N PHE A 124 28.94 23.66 26.25
CA PHE A 124 27.88 23.37 25.30
C PHE A 124 26.84 22.39 25.88
N LYS A 125 27.28 21.37 26.62
CA LYS A 125 26.36 20.46 27.33
C LYS A 125 25.56 21.18 28.43
N GLU A 126 26.14 22.12 29.12
CA GLU A 126 25.46 23.00 30.10
C GLU A 126 24.41 23.86 29.37
N TYR A 127 24.76 24.46 28.25
CA TYR A 127 23.84 25.25 27.42
C TYR A 127 22.63 24.45 26.96
N ILE A 128 22.84 23.28 26.36
CA ILE A 128 21.72 22.44 25.91
C ILE A 128 20.93 21.84 27.08
N GLY A 129 21.60 21.60 28.20
CA GLY A 129 20.96 21.19 29.46
C GLY A 129 20.06 22.26 30.10
N GLY A 130 20.17 23.52 29.69
CA GLY A 130 19.32 24.63 30.12
C GLY A 130 17.99 24.74 29.33
N PHE A 131 17.84 24.06 28.20
CA PHE A 131 16.59 24.11 27.45
C PHE A 131 15.42 23.46 28.19
N SER A 132 14.22 23.89 27.83
CA SER A 132 12.97 23.32 28.34
C SER A 132 12.82 21.81 27.98
N PRO A 133 11.98 21.05 28.71
CA PRO A 133 11.88 19.59 28.58
C PRO A 133 11.56 19.11 27.15
N ASN A 134 10.71 19.83 26.40
CA ASN A 134 10.37 19.50 25.02
C ASN A 134 11.60 19.57 24.08
N VAL A 135 12.43 20.63 24.19
CA VAL A 135 13.66 20.77 23.42
C VAL A 135 14.71 19.73 23.85
N LYS A 136 14.84 19.46 25.15
CA LYS A 136 15.72 18.38 25.65
C LYS A 136 15.37 17.02 25.09
N THR A 137 14.08 16.70 25.00
CA THR A 137 13.59 15.44 24.39
C THR A 137 14.00 15.35 22.92
N LEU A 138 13.83 16.43 22.18
CA LEU A 138 14.25 16.54 20.78
C LEU A 138 15.75 16.25 20.63
N LEU A 139 16.60 16.94 21.39
CA LEU A 139 18.05 16.77 21.31
C LEU A 139 18.51 15.36 21.75
N LYS A 140 17.79 14.74 22.72
CA LYS A 140 18.02 13.36 23.16
C LYS A 140 17.75 12.35 22.04
N ASN A 141 16.70 12.54 21.23
CA ASN A 141 16.37 11.66 20.11
C ASN A 141 17.47 11.64 19.05
N PHE A 142 18.21 12.75 18.90
CA PHE A 142 19.42 12.81 18.05
C PHE A 142 20.68 12.30 18.76
N LYS A 143 20.61 11.91 20.04
CA LYS A 143 21.79 11.58 20.88
C LYS A 143 22.83 12.71 20.86
N PHE A 144 22.38 13.98 20.86
CA PHE A 144 23.22 15.11 20.55
C PHE A 144 24.35 15.34 21.58
N ASN A 145 24.21 14.87 22.83
CA ASN A 145 25.31 14.88 23.80
C ASN A 145 26.51 14.03 23.35
N ASP A 146 26.22 12.86 22.72
CA ASP A 146 27.24 11.95 22.22
C ASP A 146 27.91 12.56 20.99
N GLU A 147 27.13 13.26 20.17
CA GLU A 147 27.64 13.98 18.99
C GLU A 147 28.56 15.15 19.39
N ILE A 148 28.29 15.85 20.50
CA ILE A 148 29.21 16.89 21.05
C ILE A 148 30.57 16.26 21.42
N ASP A 149 30.57 15.11 22.10
CA ASP A 149 31.80 14.40 22.43
C ASP A 149 32.54 13.90 21.18
N LYS A 150 31.81 13.37 20.20
CA LYS A 150 32.38 12.95 18.93
C LYS A 150 33.00 14.12 18.16
N MET A 151 32.30 15.27 18.05
CA MET A 151 32.82 16.48 17.44
C MET A 151 34.07 17.00 18.15
N LYS A 152 34.14 16.92 19.53
CA LYS A 152 35.35 17.25 20.29
C LYS A 152 36.50 16.34 19.94
N LYS A 153 36.31 15.01 19.94
CA LYS A 153 37.35 14.03 19.58
C LYS A 153 37.85 14.26 18.14
N CYS A 154 36.96 14.54 17.21
CA CYS A 154 37.28 14.85 15.82
C CYS A 154 37.87 16.26 15.63
N ARG A 155 37.97 17.08 16.67
CA ARG A 155 38.45 18.48 16.66
C ARG A 155 37.67 19.41 15.71
N VAL A 156 36.41 19.14 15.46
CA VAL A 156 35.54 19.95 14.59
C VAL A 156 34.51 20.79 15.34
N LEU A 157 34.33 20.56 16.64
CA LEU A 157 33.30 21.20 17.47
C LEU A 157 33.32 22.72 17.37
N SER A 158 34.47 23.35 17.61
CA SER A 158 34.64 24.82 17.54
C SER A 158 34.36 25.33 16.10
N THR A 159 34.82 24.61 15.08
CA THR A 159 34.62 24.98 13.68
C THR A 159 33.12 24.95 13.30
N VAL A 160 32.42 23.91 13.72
CA VAL A 160 30.97 23.77 13.46
C VAL A 160 30.21 24.93 14.17
N ILE A 161 30.44 25.19 15.44
CA ILE A 161 29.79 26.29 16.17
C ILE A 161 30.07 27.64 15.49
N ASN A 162 31.31 27.89 15.10
CA ASN A 162 31.69 29.12 14.39
C ASN A 162 30.97 29.28 13.04
N GLN A 163 30.82 28.21 12.28
CA GLN A 163 30.13 28.26 11.01
C GLN A 163 28.64 28.62 11.18
N PHE A 164 27.96 28.01 12.14
CA PHE A 164 26.58 28.35 12.46
C PHE A 164 26.41 29.78 12.96
N TRP A 165 27.28 30.24 13.84
CA TRP A 165 27.24 31.62 14.33
C TRP A 165 27.55 32.64 13.23
N ASN A 166 28.56 32.41 12.39
CA ASN A 166 28.95 33.34 11.34
C ASN A 166 27.86 33.48 10.25
N ASN A 167 27.06 32.43 10.05
CA ASN A 167 25.96 32.40 9.09
C ASN A 167 24.58 32.57 9.77
N ARG A 168 24.52 33.07 11.01
CA ARG A 168 23.29 33.15 11.81
C ARG A 168 22.16 33.97 11.17
N ALA A 169 22.49 34.94 10.28
CA ALA A 169 21.49 35.70 9.55
C ALA A 169 20.53 34.80 8.76
N MET A 170 21.01 33.64 8.29
CA MET A 170 20.18 32.64 7.60
C MET A 170 19.14 31.98 8.53
N PHE A 171 19.24 32.16 9.83
CA PHE A 171 18.41 31.56 10.87
C PHE A 171 17.69 32.62 11.71
N ASP A 172 17.92 33.91 11.44
CA ASP A 172 17.28 34.99 12.18
C ASP A 172 15.80 35.08 11.81
N PRO A 173 14.86 35.07 12.79
CA PRO A 173 13.43 35.20 12.50
C PRO A 173 13.04 36.51 11.81
N LYS A 174 13.92 37.53 11.86
CA LYS A 174 13.71 38.81 11.18
C LYS A 174 14.08 38.79 9.70
N GLU A 175 15.03 37.93 9.32
CA GLU A 175 15.57 37.82 7.96
C GLU A 175 15.01 36.63 7.20
N THR A 176 14.64 35.57 7.92
CA THR A 176 14.25 34.27 7.37
C THR A 176 12.94 33.81 8.00
N ASP A 177 11.91 33.65 7.19
CA ASP A 177 10.63 33.15 7.66
C ASP A 177 10.65 31.65 8.02
N ASP A 178 9.60 31.17 8.66
CA ASP A 178 9.49 29.79 9.08
C ASP A 178 9.38 28.81 7.91
N THR A 179 8.90 29.26 6.74
CA THR A 179 8.82 28.47 5.50
C THR A 179 10.22 28.17 4.98
N ALA A 180 11.10 29.18 4.96
CA ALA A 180 12.49 29.01 4.55
C ALA A 180 13.27 28.09 5.50
N MET A 181 13.00 28.16 6.81
CA MET A 181 13.54 27.20 7.79
C MET A 181 13.09 25.77 7.50
N GLY A 182 11.80 25.55 7.27
CA GLY A 182 11.28 24.24 6.87
C GLY A 182 11.94 23.71 5.58
N ASN A 183 12.21 24.58 4.61
CA ASN A 183 12.94 24.23 3.39
C ASN A 183 14.37 23.76 3.68
N MET A 184 15.06 24.39 4.63
CA MET A 184 16.40 23.96 5.03
C MET A 184 16.40 22.58 5.68
N PHE A 185 15.47 22.31 6.60
CA PHE A 185 15.31 20.97 7.18
C PHE A 185 15.06 19.91 6.11
N GLU A 186 14.12 20.18 5.22
CA GLU A 186 13.79 19.26 4.13
C GLU A 186 14.99 18.97 3.23
N MET A 187 15.80 19.95 2.93
CA MET A 187 16.99 19.79 2.11
C MET A 187 18.05 18.90 2.77
N VAL A 188 18.31 19.11 4.08
CA VAL A 188 19.24 18.25 4.85
C VAL A 188 18.75 16.81 4.85
N ILE A 189 17.45 16.63 5.05
CA ILE A 189 16.82 15.33 5.09
C ILE A 189 16.91 14.63 3.73
N ARG A 190 16.55 15.30 2.64
CA ARG A 190 16.70 14.79 1.28
C ARG A 190 18.11 14.29 0.99
N LYS A 191 19.12 15.05 1.44
CA LYS A 191 20.51 14.76 1.10
C LYS A 191 21.11 13.62 1.94
N TYR A 192 20.69 13.51 3.21
CA TYR A 192 21.33 12.62 4.18
C TYR A 192 20.42 11.53 4.77
N PHE A 193 19.12 11.53 4.44
CA PHE A 193 18.18 10.47 4.83
C PHE A 193 17.72 9.60 3.65
N ALA A 194 17.94 10.03 2.40
CA ALA A 194 17.44 9.37 1.19
C ALA A 194 17.97 7.94 0.97
N THR A 195 18.92 7.47 1.77
CA THR A 195 19.49 6.11 1.69
C THR A 195 18.75 5.08 2.55
N SER A 196 17.72 5.47 3.30
CA SER A 196 16.97 4.52 4.11
C SER A 196 15.96 3.72 3.26
N SER A 197 16.13 2.41 3.22
CA SER A 197 15.34 1.41 2.49
C SER A 197 13.88 1.23 2.97
N ASN A 198 13.34 2.14 3.77
CA ASN A 198 12.10 1.94 4.53
C ASN A 198 10.84 2.55 3.89
N GLY A 199 10.78 2.77 2.57
CA GLY A 199 9.56 3.27 1.91
C GLY A 199 9.14 4.69 2.33
N GLN A 200 10.01 5.47 2.96
CA GLN A 200 9.74 6.84 3.38
C GLN A 200 9.93 7.79 2.20
N PHE A 201 8.86 8.41 1.75
CA PHE A 201 8.84 9.31 0.60
C PHE A 201 8.55 10.74 1.05
N PHE A 202 9.51 11.64 0.84
CA PHE A 202 9.29 13.07 1.10
C PHE A 202 8.41 13.67 0.02
N THR A 203 7.30 14.25 0.42
CA THR A 203 6.33 14.85 -0.50
C THR A 203 6.81 16.22 -0.98
N PRO A 204 7.00 16.43 -2.28
CA PRO A 204 7.32 17.75 -2.83
C PRO A 204 6.27 18.79 -2.47
N ARG A 205 6.71 20.00 -2.16
CA ARG A 205 5.82 21.06 -1.67
C ARG A 205 4.77 21.49 -2.68
N GLU A 206 5.09 21.46 -3.97
CA GLU A 206 4.13 21.73 -5.04
C GLU A 206 2.99 20.71 -5.09
N ILE A 207 3.23 19.46 -4.68
CA ILE A 207 2.18 18.44 -4.56
C ILE A 207 1.32 18.75 -3.34
N ILE A 208 1.92 19.13 -2.21
CA ILE A 208 1.16 19.55 -1.02
C ILE A 208 0.29 20.78 -1.32
N ALA A 209 0.84 21.75 -2.07
CA ALA A 209 0.08 22.90 -2.53
C ALA A 209 -1.10 22.50 -3.41
N LEU A 210 -0.92 21.53 -4.33
CA LEU A 210 -2.02 20.96 -5.11
C LEU A 210 -3.08 20.34 -4.22
N MET A 211 -2.70 19.49 -3.25
CA MET A 211 -3.60 18.84 -2.31
C MET A 211 -4.44 19.88 -1.53
N MET A 212 -3.79 20.91 -1.01
CA MET A 212 -4.49 22.01 -0.31
C MET A 212 -5.44 22.77 -1.24
N ASN A 213 -5.02 23.10 -2.46
CA ASN A 213 -5.88 23.82 -3.40
C ASN A 213 -7.11 22.99 -3.83
N ILE A 214 -6.99 21.66 -3.92
CA ILE A 214 -8.14 20.76 -4.13
C ILE A 214 -9.13 20.88 -2.97
N ILE A 215 -8.65 20.83 -1.72
CA ILE A 215 -9.48 20.88 -0.52
C ILE A 215 -10.19 22.26 -0.41
N ILE A 216 -9.45 23.36 -0.46
CA ILE A 216 -10.01 24.70 -0.21
C ILE A 216 -10.88 25.23 -1.34
N ASN A 217 -10.73 24.69 -2.56
CA ASN A 217 -11.55 25.05 -3.72
C ASN A 217 -12.69 24.07 -3.99
N SER A 218 -12.86 23.04 -3.13
CA SER A 218 -13.98 22.11 -3.27
C SER A 218 -15.33 22.84 -3.22
N PRO A 219 -16.27 22.52 -4.12
CA PRO A 219 -17.54 23.29 -4.23
C PRO A 219 -18.43 23.19 -2.98
N ASP A 220 -18.24 22.16 -2.17
CA ASP A 220 -18.97 21.91 -0.94
C ASP A 220 -18.19 22.30 0.33
N ILE A 221 -17.07 23.01 0.19
CA ILE A 221 -16.34 23.53 1.34
C ILE A 221 -17.19 24.55 2.11
N ASP A 222 -17.26 24.40 3.40
CA ASP A 222 -17.91 25.37 4.27
C ASP A 222 -17.06 26.65 4.37
N GLU A 223 -17.52 27.70 3.71
CA GLU A 223 -16.81 28.99 3.71
C GLU A 223 -16.73 29.65 5.10
N ASN A 224 -17.55 29.19 6.07
CA ASN A 224 -17.45 29.66 7.45
C ASN A 224 -16.13 29.22 8.10
N LEU A 225 -15.50 28.15 7.61
CA LEU A 225 -14.16 27.75 8.06
C LEU A 225 -13.10 28.84 7.81
N PHE A 226 -13.33 29.74 6.86
CA PHE A 226 -12.35 30.75 6.49
C PHE A 226 -12.66 32.14 7.06
N LYS A 227 -13.66 32.26 7.95
CA LYS A 227 -14.02 33.52 8.62
C LYS A 227 -13.14 33.81 9.84
N ASP A 228 -13.14 35.05 10.26
CA ASP A 228 -12.44 35.52 11.46
C ASP A 228 -12.83 34.71 12.69
N GLY A 229 -11.83 34.19 13.41
CA GLY A 229 -12.06 33.43 14.66
C GLY A 229 -12.46 31.97 14.48
N SER A 230 -12.55 31.47 13.25
CA SER A 230 -12.78 30.05 13.01
C SER A 230 -11.57 29.20 13.46
N SER A 231 -11.83 27.90 13.68
CA SER A 231 -10.82 26.93 14.08
C SER A 231 -10.86 25.72 13.17
N ILE A 232 -9.72 25.36 12.58
CA ILE A 232 -9.56 24.24 11.65
C ILE A 232 -8.57 23.24 12.20
N ASN A 233 -8.97 21.99 12.29
CA ASN A 233 -8.12 20.87 12.70
C ASN A 233 -7.58 20.16 11.46
N ILE A 234 -6.24 20.06 11.34
CA ILE A 234 -5.55 19.40 10.23
C ILE A 234 -4.71 18.26 10.77
N LEU A 235 -4.82 17.08 10.17
CA LEU A 235 -4.05 15.89 10.55
C LEU A 235 -3.18 15.41 9.39
N ASP A 236 -1.92 15.11 9.73
CA ASP A 236 -1.04 14.26 8.95
C ASP A 236 -0.62 13.03 9.79
N MET A 237 -1.04 11.85 9.34
CA MET A 237 -0.87 10.59 10.06
C MET A 237 0.50 9.92 9.84
N ALA A 238 1.32 10.47 8.93
CA ALA A 238 2.69 10.05 8.64
C ALA A 238 3.51 11.32 8.38
N CYS A 239 3.53 12.23 9.38
CA CYS A 239 3.90 13.62 9.16
C CYS A 239 5.38 13.84 8.83
N GLY A 240 6.22 12.85 9.03
CA GLY A 240 7.64 12.96 8.73
C GLY A 240 8.25 14.17 9.41
N THR A 241 8.71 15.12 8.61
CA THR A 241 9.28 16.39 9.06
C THR A 241 8.27 17.52 9.26
N GLY A 242 6.98 17.25 9.06
CA GLY A 242 5.91 18.25 9.19
C GLY A 242 5.68 19.12 7.95
N GLY A 243 6.25 18.75 6.80
CA GLY A 243 6.13 19.53 5.57
C GLY A 243 4.69 19.78 5.12
N MET A 244 3.81 18.77 5.22
CA MET A 244 2.39 18.92 4.89
C MET A 244 1.69 19.87 5.85
N LEU A 245 1.92 19.71 7.14
CA LEU A 245 1.35 20.58 8.17
C LEU A 245 1.78 22.03 7.98
N SER A 246 3.05 22.25 7.67
CA SER A 246 3.64 23.57 7.44
C SER A 246 3.03 24.28 6.23
N VAL A 247 2.91 23.59 5.09
CA VAL A 247 2.31 24.16 3.87
C VAL A 247 0.81 24.41 4.06
N ALA A 248 0.10 23.51 4.74
CA ALA A 248 -1.32 23.68 5.03
C ALA A 248 -1.58 24.91 5.92
N GLU A 249 -0.79 25.10 6.98
CA GLU A 249 -0.85 26.31 7.83
C GLU A 249 -0.61 27.58 7.04
N SER A 250 0.46 27.61 6.23
CA SER A 250 0.80 28.76 5.40
C SER A 250 -0.31 29.09 4.40
N THR A 251 -0.89 28.07 3.76
CA THR A 251 -2.00 28.24 2.81
C THR A 251 -3.22 28.87 3.51
N LEU A 252 -3.64 28.35 4.65
CA LEU A 252 -4.79 28.90 5.39
C LEU A 252 -4.52 30.29 5.94
N SER A 253 -3.30 30.56 6.40
CA SER A 253 -2.89 31.88 6.87
C SER A 253 -2.89 32.92 5.75
N THR A 254 -2.65 32.49 4.51
CA THR A 254 -2.76 33.36 3.31
C THR A 254 -4.21 33.72 3.02
N ILE A 255 -5.16 32.82 3.27
CA ILE A 255 -6.59 33.09 3.13
C ILE A 255 -7.05 34.08 4.20
N ASN A 256 -6.76 33.78 5.47
CA ASN A 256 -7.13 34.64 6.58
C ASN A 256 -6.22 34.37 7.79
N ARG A 257 -5.44 35.38 8.21
CA ARG A 257 -4.53 35.29 9.35
C ARG A 257 -5.21 35.16 10.72
N LYS A 258 -6.53 35.34 10.80
CA LYS A 258 -7.29 35.23 12.04
C LYS A 258 -7.93 33.85 12.23
N ILE A 259 -7.70 32.92 11.32
CA ILE A 259 -8.07 31.52 11.51
C ILE A 259 -7.11 30.88 12.52
N THR A 260 -7.66 30.14 13.45
CA THR A 260 -6.88 29.28 14.35
C THR A 260 -6.66 27.92 13.67
N VAL A 261 -5.45 27.66 13.19
CA VAL A 261 -5.09 26.37 12.61
C VAL A 261 -4.49 25.48 13.71
N ASN A 262 -5.15 24.38 14.03
CA ASN A 262 -4.63 23.36 14.93
C ASN A 262 -3.99 22.25 14.11
N LEU A 263 -2.69 22.10 14.24
CA LEU A 263 -1.92 21.09 13.52
C LEU A 263 -1.80 19.82 14.40
N PHE A 264 -2.12 18.67 13.83
CA PHE A 264 -1.97 17.36 14.44
C PHE A 264 -1.05 16.52 13.57
N GLY A 265 -0.04 15.90 14.16
CA GLY A 265 0.92 15.07 13.45
C GLY A 265 1.24 13.80 14.20
N GLN A 266 1.40 12.71 13.47
CA GLN A 266 1.84 11.44 14.03
C GLN A 266 2.97 10.88 13.17
N GLU A 267 4.09 10.51 13.81
CA GLU A 267 5.28 9.98 13.15
C GLU A 267 5.89 8.85 13.99
N ASN A 268 6.27 7.77 13.31
CA ASN A 268 6.85 6.60 13.96
C ASN A 268 8.37 6.72 14.20
N ASP A 269 9.09 7.44 13.32
CA ASP A 269 10.53 7.65 13.46
C ASP A 269 10.84 8.78 14.46
N PRO A 270 11.51 8.51 15.59
CA PRO A 270 11.79 9.53 16.59
C PRO A 270 12.62 10.71 16.08
N LYS A 271 13.48 10.52 15.05
CA LYS A 271 14.30 11.60 14.49
C LYS A 271 13.46 12.51 13.61
N LEU A 272 12.63 11.94 12.71
CA LEU A 272 11.71 12.71 11.87
C LEU A 272 10.69 13.44 12.75
N HIS A 273 10.11 12.76 13.74
CA HIS A 273 9.26 13.38 14.76
C HIS A 273 9.93 14.58 15.42
N SER A 274 11.22 14.48 15.77
CA SER A 274 11.95 15.57 16.41
C SER A 274 12.14 16.77 15.48
N VAL A 275 12.32 16.53 14.17
CA VAL A 275 12.36 17.63 13.18
C VAL A 275 11.01 18.33 13.09
N CYS A 276 9.91 17.56 12.96
CA CYS A 276 8.57 18.12 12.95
C CYS A 276 8.28 18.91 14.22
N LEU A 277 8.61 18.34 15.37
CA LEU A 277 8.43 18.98 16.67
C LEU A 277 9.19 20.31 16.78
N SER A 278 10.41 20.38 16.21
CA SER A 278 11.19 21.62 16.22
C SER A 278 10.52 22.74 15.39
N ASP A 279 10.00 22.43 14.22
CA ASP A 279 9.26 23.37 13.38
C ASP A 279 8.01 23.89 14.11
N ILE A 280 7.23 22.99 14.71
CA ILE A 280 6.03 23.31 15.49
C ILE A 280 6.34 24.22 16.71
N ILE A 281 7.43 23.95 17.43
CA ILE A 281 7.87 24.78 18.58
C ILE A 281 8.29 26.17 18.11
N ILE A 282 9.05 26.27 17.03
CA ILE A 282 9.52 27.53 16.45
C ILE A 282 8.33 28.41 16.05
N LYS A 283 7.33 27.83 15.41
CA LYS A 283 6.09 28.51 15.00
C LYS A 283 5.14 28.85 16.16
N GLY A 284 5.43 28.39 17.37
CA GLY A 284 4.59 28.60 18.54
C GLY A 284 3.30 27.77 18.56
N GLN A 285 3.21 26.76 17.71
CA GLN A 285 2.11 25.79 17.67
C GLN A 285 2.16 24.82 18.85
N LYS A 286 1.10 24.01 19.02
CA LYS A 286 0.97 23.09 20.16
C LYS A 286 1.83 21.83 19.95
N GLU A 287 2.94 21.76 20.66
CA GLU A 287 3.86 20.61 20.61
C GLU A 287 3.21 19.29 21.06
N GLU A 288 2.22 19.36 21.94
CA GLU A 288 1.44 18.21 22.42
C GLU A 288 0.61 17.53 21.31
N ASN A 289 0.38 18.23 20.20
CA ASN A 289 -0.33 17.70 19.03
C ASN A 289 0.57 16.94 18.05
N ILE A 290 1.87 16.83 18.33
CA ILE A 290 2.78 16.01 17.54
C ILE A 290 3.20 14.80 18.35
N LYS A 291 2.83 13.60 17.87
CA LYS A 291 3.01 12.33 18.59
C LYS A 291 4.04 11.44 17.90
N CYS A 292 4.94 10.88 18.72
CA CYS A 292 5.85 9.83 18.26
C CYS A 292 5.21 8.46 18.49
N LEU A 293 4.34 8.04 17.55
CA LEU A 293 3.56 6.81 17.64
C LEU A 293 3.41 6.19 16.26
N ASN A 294 3.21 4.88 16.22
CA ASN A 294 2.87 4.19 14.98
C ASN A 294 1.36 4.23 14.73
N THR A 295 0.94 4.92 13.68
CA THR A 295 -0.46 5.14 13.30
C THR A 295 -1.24 3.85 13.08
N LEU A 296 -0.62 2.80 12.60
CA LEU A 296 -1.31 1.53 12.36
C LEU A 296 -1.84 0.91 13.67
N TYR A 297 -1.11 1.08 14.76
CA TYR A 297 -1.42 0.42 16.03
C TYR A 297 -2.05 1.34 17.06
N GLU A 298 -1.84 2.65 16.95
CA GLU A 298 -2.28 3.61 17.96
C GLU A 298 -2.86 4.87 17.31
N ASP A 299 -3.98 5.37 17.86
CA ASP A 299 -4.53 6.68 17.54
C ASP A 299 -4.04 7.69 18.58
N GLY A 300 -3.18 8.60 18.17
CA GLY A 300 -2.63 9.64 19.05
C GLY A 300 -3.64 10.71 19.45
N PHE A 301 -4.82 10.75 18.81
CA PHE A 301 -5.84 11.79 18.96
C PHE A 301 -7.26 11.23 19.08
N PRO A 302 -7.54 10.30 19.99
CA PRO A 302 -8.82 9.56 20.00
C PRO A 302 -10.06 10.41 20.28
N LYS A 303 -9.88 11.65 20.75
CA LYS A 303 -10.98 12.57 21.08
C LYS A 303 -11.15 13.69 20.03
N GLU A 304 -10.30 13.76 19.03
CA GLU A 304 -10.27 14.85 18.07
C GLU A 304 -10.79 14.37 16.71
N ASP A 305 -11.70 15.13 16.14
CA ASP A 305 -12.16 14.96 14.77
C ASP A 305 -11.52 16.04 13.88
N MET A 306 -11.21 15.68 12.63
CA MET A 306 -10.43 16.48 11.73
C MET A 306 -11.29 17.11 10.63
N ASP A 307 -11.05 18.39 10.36
CA ASP A 307 -11.65 19.09 9.22
C ASP A 307 -10.94 18.68 7.93
N PHE A 308 -9.60 18.66 7.96
CA PHE A 308 -8.79 18.27 6.81
C PHE A 308 -7.76 17.20 7.20
N ILE A 309 -7.54 16.26 6.30
CA ILE A 309 -6.48 15.27 6.41
C ILE A 309 -5.65 15.29 5.14
N LEU A 310 -4.35 15.54 5.31
CA LEU A 310 -3.37 15.41 4.24
C LEU A 310 -2.30 14.44 4.73
N THR A 311 -2.04 13.40 3.97
CA THR A 311 -1.03 12.44 4.37
C THR A 311 -0.43 11.70 3.17
N ASN A 312 0.83 11.34 3.31
CA ASN A 312 1.54 10.44 2.40
C ASN A 312 1.99 9.21 3.20
N PRO A 313 1.15 8.16 3.27
CA PRO A 313 1.48 6.94 4.00
C PRO A 313 2.73 6.27 3.43
N PRO A 314 3.46 5.48 4.24
CA PRO A 314 4.59 4.70 3.73
C PRO A 314 4.10 3.63 2.73
N PHE A 315 4.86 3.45 1.63
CA PHE A 315 4.56 2.45 0.60
C PHE A 315 5.31 1.15 0.88
N GLY A 316 4.62 0.00 0.80
CA GLY A 316 5.23 -1.31 0.92
C GLY A 316 5.80 -1.60 2.32
N THR A 317 5.13 -1.16 3.38
CA THR A 317 5.53 -1.43 4.76
C THR A 317 4.79 -2.65 5.30
N ASP A 318 5.57 -3.62 5.77
CA ASP A 318 5.06 -4.81 6.46
C ASP A 318 4.36 -4.42 7.77
N TRP A 319 3.15 -4.90 7.95
CA TRP A 319 2.33 -4.64 9.14
C TRP A 319 1.80 -5.92 9.78
N LYS A 320 1.86 -7.06 9.08
CA LYS A 320 1.39 -8.37 9.54
C LYS A 320 2.58 -9.28 9.82
N PRO A 321 2.57 -10.04 10.92
CA PRO A 321 3.63 -11.00 11.21
C PRO A 321 3.69 -12.10 10.15
N SER A 322 4.84 -12.29 9.52
CA SER A 322 5.08 -13.46 8.66
C SER A 322 5.31 -14.70 9.55
N GLY A 323 4.55 -15.77 9.33
CA GLY A 323 4.74 -17.01 10.06
C GLY A 323 6.11 -17.63 9.77
N GLY A 324 6.97 -17.78 10.78
CA GLY A 324 8.18 -18.59 10.69
C GLY A 324 9.46 -18.06 11.31
N LYS A 325 9.64 -16.77 11.50
CA LYS A 325 10.84 -16.22 12.16
C LYS A 325 10.57 -15.93 13.65
N LYS A 326 11.35 -16.57 14.53
CA LYS A 326 11.39 -16.29 15.97
C LYS A 326 12.55 -15.35 16.26
N ASP A 327 12.33 -14.04 16.14
CA ASP A 327 13.24 -12.99 16.57
C ASP A 327 12.48 -11.95 17.36
N GLU A 328 13.17 -11.09 18.12
CA GLU A 328 12.56 -10.01 18.91
C GLU A 328 11.70 -9.07 18.06
N LYS A 329 12.06 -8.85 16.79
CA LYS A 329 11.31 -8.03 15.85
C LYS A 329 9.97 -8.67 15.51
N SER A 330 9.94 -10.00 15.37
CA SER A 330 8.72 -10.78 15.14
C SER A 330 7.77 -10.74 16.34
N ASP A 331 8.28 -10.82 17.56
CA ASP A 331 7.44 -10.80 18.76
C ASP A 331 6.84 -9.43 19.06
N ASN A 332 7.61 -8.35 18.78
CA ASN A 332 7.09 -6.98 18.85
C ASN A 332 5.97 -6.77 17.81
N LEU A 333 6.17 -7.25 16.59
CA LEU A 333 5.17 -7.15 15.53
C LEU A 333 3.89 -7.94 15.87
N LYS A 334 3.99 -9.10 16.51
CA LYS A 334 2.83 -9.87 17.00
C LYS A 334 2.03 -9.10 18.07
N MET A 335 2.74 -8.46 19.02
CA MET A 335 2.10 -7.62 20.03
C MET A 335 1.39 -6.42 19.43
N GLN A 336 1.98 -5.80 18.41
CA GLN A 336 1.40 -4.69 17.67
C GLN A 336 0.19 -5.14 16.84
N TYR A 337 0.30 -6.29 16.17
CA TYR A 337 -0.79 -6.86 15.38
C TYR A 337 -2.05 -7.12 16.21
N LYS A 338 -1.89 -7.55 17.47
CA LYS A 338 -3.02 -7.73 18.38
C LYS A 338 -3.85 -6.45 18.58
N LYS A 339 -3.20 -5.27 18.59
CA LYS A 339 -3.93 -3.99 18.66
C LYS A 339 -4.78 -3.74 17.41
N ILE A 340 -4.33 -4.20 16.24
CA ILE A 340 -5.14 -4.13 15.00
C ILE A 340 -6.37 -5.03 15.14
N GLU A 341 -6.20 -6.26 15.62
CA GLU A 341 -7.31 -7.19 15.83
C GLU A 341 -8.35 -6.64 16.82
N GLU A 342 -7.89 -5.96 17.89
CA GLU A 342 -8.75 -5.27 18.85
C GLU A 342 -9.55 -4.13 18.19
N GLU A 343 -8.95 -3.38 17.25
CA GLU A 343 -9.65 -2.34 16.50
C GLU A 343 -10.67 -2.92 15.50
N VAL A 344 -10.34 -4.01 14.82
CA VAL A 344 -11.29 -4.73 13.94
C VAL A 344 -12.47 -5.27 14.72
N ALA A 345 -12.25 -5.79 15.94
CA ALA A 345 -13.30 -6.32 16.80
C ALA A 345 -14.32 -5.25 17.24
N LYS A 346 -13.96 -3.97 17.22
CA LYS A 346 -14.89 -2.85 17.50
C LYS A 346 -15.88 -2.59 16.37
N LYS A 347 -15.73 -3.24 15.20
CA LYS A 347 -16.53 -3.03 13.99
C LYS A 347 -16.60 -1.55 13.61
N GLU A 348 -17.77 -1.03 13.29
CA GLU A 348 -17.97 0.37 12.87
C GLU A 348 -17.46 1.43 13.88
N LYS A 349 -17.25 1.04 15.15
CA LYS A 349 -16.70 1.92 16.19
C LYS A 349 -15.17 1.92 16.21
N GLY A 350 -14.52 1.06 15.44
CA GLY A 350 -13.06 0.96 15.34
C GLY A 350 -12.53 1.60 14.06
N LYS A 351 -11.27 2.00 14.09
CA LYS A 351 -10.61 2.59 12.93
C LYS A 351 -10.43 1.62 11.74
N TYR A 352 -10.63 0.32 11.96
CA TYR A 352 -10.56 -0.74 10.95
C TYR A 352 -11.90 -1.50 10.85
N GLY A 353 -13.00 -0.78 10.92
CA GLY A 353 -14.36 -1.34 10.93
C GLY A 353 -14.73 -2.07 9.65
N ALA A 354 -14.15 -1.72 8.51
CA ALA A 354 -14.32 -2.42 7.24
C ALA A 354 -13.43 -3.67 7.08
N GLY A 355 -12.64 -4.00 8.09
CA GLY A 355 -11.69 -5.12 8.06
C GLY A 355 -10.26 -4.68 7.75
N ILE A 356 -9.42 -5.65 7.43
CA ILE A 356 -8.00 -5.46 7.14
C ILE A 356 -7.62 -6.06 5.78
N PRO A 357 -6.60 -5.55 5.10
CA PRO A 357 -6.11 -6.12 3.86
C PRO A 357 -5.63 -7.56 4.04
N SER A 358 -5.73 -8.36 2.99
CA SER A 358 -5.25 -9.75 2.95
C SER A 358 -3.72 -9.79 2.86
N ASP A 359 -3.14 -8.86 2.09
CA ASP A 359 -1.68 -8.69 1.95
C ASP A 359 -1.12 -7.94 3.16
N GLY A 360 -0.17 -8.55 3.86
CA GLY A 360 0.52 -7.98 5.01
C GLY A 360 1.68 -7.06 4.66
N THR A 361 1.99 -6.85 3.38
CA THR A 361 3.16 -6.11 2.90
C THR A 361 2.87 -4.66 2.51
N ASP A 362 1.61 -4.23 2.55
CA ASP A 362 1.21 -2.85 2.24
C ASP A 362 0.11 -2.36 3.18
N CYS A 363 0.33 -1.20 3.78
CA CYS A 363 -0.57 -0.62 4.77
C CYS A 363 -1.37 0.60 4.28
N GLN A 364 -1.19 1.04 3.03
CA GLN A 364 -1.77 2.30 2.55
C GLN A 364 -3.29 2.35 2.71
N ILE A 365 -3.99 1.25 2.40
CA ILE A 365 -5.47 1.21 2.51
C ILE A 365 -5.95 1.26 3.98
N MET A 366 -5.11 0.84 4.94
CA MET A 366 -5.39 0.98 6.37
C MET A 366 -5.27 2.44 6.81
N PHE A 367 -4.32 3.19 6.26
CA PHE A 367 -4.24 4.64 6.47
C PHE A 367 -5.46 5.36 5.91
N ILE A 368 -5.97 4.95 4.74
CA ILE A 368 -7.22 5.47 4.18
C ILE A 368 -8.40 5.23 5.14
N GLN A 369 -8.56 4.01 5.68
CA GLN A 369 -9.60 3.73 6.67
C GLN A 369 -9.46 4.60 7.92
N HIS A 370 -8.25 4.71 8.47
CA HIS A 370 -7.99 5.53 9.65
C HIS A 370 -8.30 7.01 9.38
N ALA A 371 -7.91 7.53 8.20
CA ALA A 371 -8.27 8.88 7.80
C ALA A 371 -9.80 9.08 7.79
N LEU A 372 -10.52 8.18 7.15
CA LEU A 372 -11.97 8.22 7.12
C LEU A 372 -12.60 8.11 8.51
N TYR A 373 -12.03 7.31 9.40
CA TYR A 373 -12.47 7.23 10.79
C TYR A 373 -12.33 8.57 11.52
N LYS A 374 -11.21 9.29 11.31
CA LYS A 374 -10.91 10.58 11.95
C LYS A 374 -11.60 11.78 11.32
N LEU A 375 -12.12 11.65 10.11
CA LEU A 375 -12.66 12.76 9.34
C LEU A 375 -14.07 13.13 9.82
N LYS A 376 -14.33 14.43 10.05
CA LYS A 376 -15.67 14.96 10.30
C LYS A 376 -16.63 14.65 9.16
N LYS A 377 -17.95 14.73 9.42
CA LYS A 377 -18.99 14.50 8.39
C LYS A 377 -18.90 15.47 7.21
N SER A 378 -18.45 16.70 7.42
CA SER A 378 -18.15 17.70 6.37
C SER A 378 -16.68 17.78 6.02
N GLY A 379 -15.85 16.87 6.58
CA GLY A 379 -14.40 16.90 6.42
C GLY A 379 -13.94 16.35 5.07
N LYS A 380 -12.73 16.74 4.68
CA LYS A 380 -12.07 16.33 3.43
C LYS A 380 -10.69 15.78 3.68
N ALA A 381 -10.35 14.72 2.94
CA ALA A 381 -9.01 14.17 2.96
C ALA A 381 -8.42 14.09 1.55
N CYS A 382 -7.14 14.39 1.43
CA CYS A 382 -6.37 14.14 0.22
C CYS A 382 -5.17 13.27 0.60
N ILE A 383 -5.15 12.03 0.09
CA ILE A 383 -4.20 11.00 0.49
C ILE A 383 -3.40 10.57 -0.73
N ILE A 384 -2.08 10.60 -0.59
CA ILE A 384 -1.16 10.12 -1.61
C ILE A 384 -1.09 8.60 -1.54
N SER A 385 -1.07 7.95 -2.69
CA SER A 385 -0.81 6.52 -2.79
C SER A 385 -0.07 6.16 -4.07
N ASN A 386 0.53 4.98 -4.09
CA ASN A 386 0.84 4.31 -5.35
C ASN A 386 -0.44 3.62 -5.90
N ASN A 387 -0.28 2.76 -6.89
CA ASN A 387 -1.40 2.08 -7.54
C ASN A 387 -2.01 0.93 -6.72
N LYS A 388 -1.31 0.39 -5.70
CA LYS A 388 -1.78 -0.78 -4.94
C LYS A 388 -3.17 -0.60 -4.29
N PRO A 389 -3.46 0.51 -3.57
CA PRO A 389 -4.78 0.71 -2.98
C PRO A 389 -5.92 0.70 -4.00
N LEU A 390 -5.64 0.98 -5.28
CA LEU A 390 -6.67 1.05 -6.32
C LEU A 390 -7.15 -0.33 -6.77
N PHE A 391 -6.28 -1.34 -6.85
CA PHE A 391 -6.64 -2.62 -7.46
C PHE A 391 -6.08 -3.88 -6.76
N ALA A 392 -5.20 -3.74 -5.75
CA ALA A 392 -4.68 -4.92 -5.07
C ALA A 392 -5.80 -5.76 -4.43
N GLY A 393 -5.60 -7.07 -4.41
CA GLY A 393 -6.52 -8.04 -3.85
C GLY A 393 -7.69 -8.41 -4.78
N ASP A 394 -8.05 -9.70 -4.78
CA ASP A 394 -9.19 -10.23 -5.54
C ASP A 394 -10.53 -9.76 -5.00
N VAL A 395 -11.59 -9.91 -5.79
CA VAL A 395 -12.97 -9.65 -5.37
C VAL A 395 -13.29 -10.45 -4.11
N GLY A 396 -13.77 -9.77 -3.08
CA GLY A 396 -14.04 -10.36 -1.77
C GLY A 396 -12.83 -10.44 -0.83
N SER A 397 -11.63 -10.05 -1.27
CA SER A 397 -10.48 -9.88 -0.37
C SER A 397 -10.68 -8.71 0.59
N GLY A 398 -9.82 -8.61 1.61
CA GLY A 398 -9.86 -7.52 2.55
C GLY A 398 -9.73 -6.15 1.89
N GLU A 399 -8.80 -6.00 0.93
CA GLU A 399 -8.60 -4.78 0.15
C GLU A 399 -9.85 -4.41 -0.66
N SER A 400 -10.40 -5.39 -1.37
CA SER A 400 -11.60 -5.21 -2.19
C SER A 400 -12.82 -4.84 -1.35
N ASN A 401 -12.98 -5.44 -0.17
CA ASN A 401 -14.07 -5.14 0.77
C ASN A 401 -13.93 -3.73 1.38
N ILE A 402 -12.71 -3.28 1.68
CA ILE A 402 -12.46 -1.93 2.18
C ILE A 402 -12.80 -0.90 1.09
N ARG A 403 -12.40 -1.12 -0.18
CA ARG A 403 -12.77 -0.25 -1.30
C ARG A 403 -14.29 -0.20 -1.48
N LYS A 404 -14.95 -1.36 -1.41
CA LYS A 404 -16.40 -1.45 -1.48
C LYS A 404 -17.05 -0.64 -0.36
N TRP A 405 -16.60 -0.79 0.88
CA TRP A 405 -17.12 -0.02 2.02
C TRP A 405 -16.99 1.49 1.81
N ILE A 406 -15.89 1.96 1.21
CA ILE A 406 -15.70 3.38 0.88
C ILE A 406 -16.72 3.85 -0.15
N LEU A 407 -17.00 3.02 -1.17
CA LEU A 407 -17.97 3.33 -2.21
C LEU A 407 -19.42 3.25 -1.70
N ASP A 408 -19.74 2.24 -0.89
CA ASP A 408 -21.08 2.09 -0.27
C ASP A 408 -21.46 3.30 0.59
N ASN A 409 -20.46 4.00 1.14
CA ASN A 409 -20.65 5.24 1.89
C ASN A 409 -20.52 6.51 1.03
N ASP A 410 -20.26 6.37 -0.25
CA ASP A 410 -20.06 7.47 -1.21
C ASP A 410 -18.98 8.49 -0.76
N TRP A 411 -17.87 8.01 -0.18
CA TRP A 411 -16.83 8.90 0.34
C TRP A 411 -15.68 9.19 -0.63
N LEU A 412 -15.48 8.37 -1.67
CA LEU A 412 -14.48 8.64 -2.70
C LEU A 412 -15.01 9.69 -3.68
N GLU A 413 -14.40 10.86 -3.72
CA GLU A 413 -14.83 11.96 -4.60
C GLU A 413 -14.02 12.04 -5.90
N ALA A 414 -12.69 11.90 -5.79
CA ALA A 414 -11.83 11.93 -6.99
C ALA A 414 -10.56 11.09 -6.84
N ILE A 415 -10.03 10.63 -7.95
CA ILE A 415 -8.68 10.06 -8.07
C ILE A 415 -7.94 10.87 -9.14
N ILE A 416 -6.79 11.43 -8.79
CA ILE A 416 -5.96 12.23 -9.68
C ILE A 416 -4.62 11.51 -9.85
N LYS A 417 -4.34 11.06 -11.06
CA LYS A 417 -3.05 10.45 -11.41
C LYS A 417 -2.05 11.55 -11.77
N LEU A 418 -0.93 11.56 -11.08
CA LEU A 418 0.16 12.49 -11.32
C LEU A 418 1.24 11.84 -12.20
N PRO A 419 2.09 12.66 -12.85
CA PRO A 419 3.20 12.15 -13.64
C PRO A 419 4.16 11.28 -12.81
N GLY A 420 4.86 10.37 -13.46
CA GLY A 420 6.01 9.69 -12.86
C GLY A 420 7.16 10.66 -12.54
N GLN A 421 8.09 10.21 -11.72
CA GLN A 421 9.29 10.96 -11.37
C GLN A 421 9.02 12.33 -10.71
N MET A 422 7.90 12.46 -10.02
CA MET A 422 7.55 13.65 -9.23
C MET A 422 8.22 13.64 -7.86
N PHE A 423 8.54 12.45 -7.32
CA PHE A 423 9.14 12.26 -5.99
C PHE A 423 10.64 12.01 -6.07
N TYR A 424 11.34 12.23 -4.94
CA TYR A 424 12.81 12.17 -4.89
C TYR A 424 13.38 10.75 -4.90
N ASN A 425 12.58 9.75 -4.53
CA ASN A 425 13.01 8.37 -4.33
C ASN A 425 12.05 7.33 -4.93
N THR A 426 11.25 7.72 -5.91
CA THR A 426 10.44 6.79 -6.73
C THR A 426 10.18 7.38 -8.11
N GLY A 427 10.33 6.54 -9.14
CA GLY A 427 9.99 6.87 -10.52
C GLY A 427 8.53 6.60 -10.88
N ASN A 428 7.76 5.96 -9.98
CA ASN A 428 6.40 5.52 -10.25
C ASN A 428 5.41 6.69 -10.33
N ASN A 429 4.30 6.45 -11.04
CA ASN A 429 3.14 7.33 -10.98
C ASN A 429 2.52 7.30 -9.59
N ILE A 430 2.05 8.46 -9.15
CA ILE A 430 1.43 8.66 -7.85
C ILE A 430 -0.02 9.10 -8.06
N TYR A 431 -0.88 8.68 -7.16
CA TYR A 431 -2.31 9.01 -7.18
C TYR A 431 -2.64 9.85 -5.95
N LEU A 432 -3.40 10.92 -6.16
CA LEU A 432 -4.07 11.65 -5.08
C LEU A 432 -5.49 11.15 -4.99
N ASN A 433 -5.83 10.53 -3.88
CA ASN A 433 -7.17 10.06 -3.58
C ASN A 433 -7.88 11.11 -2.72
N VAL A 434 -8.94 11.69 -3.26
CA VAL A 434 -9.72 12.73 -2.59
C VAL A 434 -10.96 12.10 -2.00
N PHE A 435 -11.10 12.22 -0.68
CA PHE A 435 -12.26 11.72 0.07
C PHE A 435 -13.04 12.88 0.65
N ASN A 436 -14.35 12.75 0.56
CA ASN A 436 -15.30 13.77 1.01
C ASN A 436 -16.53 13.09 1.63
N LYS A 437 -16.77 13.32 2.91
CA LYS A 437 -17.93 12.78 3.62
C LYS A 437 -19.21 13.59 3.46
N GLY A 438 -19.14 14.76 2.86
CA GLY A 438 -20.24 15.68 2.68
C GLY A 438 -20.40 16.14 1.24
N LYS A 439 -20.43 15.21 0.26
CA LYS A 439 -20.59 15.55 -1.15
C LYS A 439 -21.87 16.31 -1.43
N VAL A 440 -21.78 17.33 -2.27
CA VAL A 440 -22.96 18.04 -2.81
C VAL A 440 -23.77 17.13 -3.75
N GLU A 441 -25.07 17.40 -3.89
CA GLU A 441 -26.03 16.55 -4.60
C GLU A 441 -25.58 16.16 -6.02
N ASN A 442 -25.02 17.07 -6.79
CA ASN A 442 -24.57 16.78 -8.15
C ASN A 442 -23.29 15.90 -8.24
N ARG A 443 -22.61 15.65 -7.10
CA ARG A 443 -21.44 14.78 -6.99
C ARG A 443 -21.73 13.45 -6.28
N ARG A 444 -22.94 13.29 -5.71
CA ARG A 444 -23.33 12.04 -5.06
C ARG A 444 -23.35 10.89 -6.04
N ASP A 445 -22.91 9.74 -5.56
CA ASP A 445 -22.79 8.48 -6.32
C ASP A 445 -21.93 8.61 -7.59
N LYS A 446 -21.05 9.62 -7.62
CA LYS A 446 -20.13 9.87 -8.74
C LYS A 446 -18.71 10.05 -8.25
N ILE A 447 -17.78 9.68 -9.12
CA ILE A 447 -16.34 9.78 -8.89
C ILE A 447 -15.71 10.48 -10.09
N LEU A 448 -14.86 11.46 -9.82
CA LEU A 448 -14.07 12.13 -10.84
C LEU A 448 -12.68 11.51 -10.94
N LEU A 449 -12.31 11.11 -12.13
CA LEU A 449 -10.97 10.66 -12.47
C LEU A 449 -10.26 11.75 -13.28
N ILE A 450 -9.03 12.10 -12.92
CA ILE A 450 -8.20 13.06 -13.66
C ILE A 450 -6.86 12.41 -14.00
N ASP A 451 -6.54 12.25 -15.28
CA ASP A 451 -5.20 11.85 -15.73
C ASP A 451 -4.37 13.10 -16.04
N ALA A 452 -3.54 13.49 -15.07
CA ALA A 452 -2.59 14.58 -15.21
C ALA A 452 -1.16 14.07 -15.50
N SER A 453 -1.00 12.83 -15.94
CA SER A 453 0.31 12.21 -16.18
C SER A 453 0.83 12.47 -17.59
N ASP A 454 -0.02 12.88 -18.52
CA ASP A 454 0.32 13.06 -19.92
C ASP A 454 0.58 14.52 -20.28
N ASN A 455 1.56 14.75 -21.15
CA ASN A 455 1.91 16.05 -21.72
C ASN A 455 1.79 16.09 -23.27
N ASP A 456 1.32 15.01 -23.89
CA ASP A 456 1.25 14.89 -25.37
C ASP A 456 0.01 15.58 -25.98
N GLY A 457 -0.84 16.15 -25.12
CA GLY A 457 -2.06 16.82 -25.52
C GLY A 457 -1.94 18.36 -25.55
N GLU A 458 -3.10 19.01 -25.74
CA GLU A 458 -3.21 20.49 -25.73
C GLU A 458 -2.91 21.08 -24.34
N MET A 459 -2.97 20.26 -23.27
CA MET A 459 -2.80 20.68 -21.89
C MET A 459 -1.58 19.98 -21.26
N ASN A 460 -0.60 20.77 -20.86
CA ASN A 460 0.54 20.28 -20.08
C ASN A 460 0.24 20.36 -18.59
N PHE A 461 0.49 19.27 -17.86
CA PHE A 461 0.26 19.19 -16.41
C PHE A 461 1.54 19.20 -15.58
N HIS A 462 2.71 19.15 -16.21
CA HIS A 462 4.01 19.21 -15.54
C HIS A 462 5.07 19.77 -16.50
N ARG A 463 6.23 20.05 -15.95
CA ARG A 463 7.44 20.37 -16.73
C ARG A 463 8.64 19.63 -16.15
N PRO A 464 9.75 19.53 -16.89
CA PRO A 464 11.01 19.07 -16.34
C PRO A 464 11.42 19.92 -15.13
N ALA A 465 11.87 19.27 -14.06
CA ALA A 465 12.33 19.95 -12.87
C ALA A 465 13.58 20.79 -13.18
N LYS A 466 13.64 22.00 -12.67
CA LYS A 466 14.81 22.90 -12.86
C LYS A 466 16.11 22.28 -12.36
N ARG A 467 16.03 21.43 -11.34
CA ARG A 467 17.16 20.64 -10.82
C ARG A 467 16.68 19.23 -10.47
N SER A 468 17.36 18.26 -11.03
CA SER A 468 17.15 16.85 -10.66
C SER A 468 17.70 16.59 -9.26
N ALA A 469 16.93 15.88 -8.43
CA ALA A 469 17.37 15.44 -7.11
C ALA A 469 16.80 14.02 -6.85
N GLY A 470 17.67 13.05 -6.64
CA GLY A 470 17.26 11.65 -6.60
C GLY A 470 16.57 11.24 -7.91
N ASP A 471 15.41 10.62 -7.81
CA ASP A 471 14.59 10.19 -8.96
C ASP A 471 13.68 11.29 -9.53
N LYS A 472 13.59 12.44 -8.86
CA LYS A 472 12.71 13.54 -9.31
C LYS A 472 13.24 14.16 -10.59
N ARG A 473 12.40 14.13 -11.64
CA ARG A 473 12.66 14.74 -12.96
C ARG A 473 11.59 15.76 -13.36
N ASN A 474 10.40 15.68 -12.75
CA ASN A 474 9.25 16.50 -13.07
C ASN A 474 8.82 17.38 -11.88
N GLU A 475 8.22 18.53 -12.17
CA GLU A 475 7.70 19.46 -11.16
C GLU A 475 6.40 20.13 -11.63
N LEU A 476 5.56 20.51 -10.65
CA LEU A 476 4.37 21.34 -10.89
C LEU A 476 4.70 22.83 -10.73
N THR A 477 4.05 23.65 -11.54
CA THR A 477 4.02 25.10 -11.40
C THR A 477 2.61 25.56 -11.00
N ARG A 478 2.45 26.84 -10.64
CA ARG A 478 1.14 27.45 -10.40
C ARG A 478 0.14 27.13 -11.50
N GLN A 479 0.53 27.26 -12.78
CA GLN A 479 -0.34 27.00 -13.92
C GLN A 479 -0.80 25.53 -14.00
N HIS A 480 0.08 24.58 -13.68
CA HIS A 480 -0.26 23.18 -13.66
C HIS A 480 -1.26 22.87 -12.55
N VAL A 481 -1.03 23.40 -11.34
CA VAL A 481 -1.97 23.30 -10.22
C VAL A 481 -3.32 23.90 -10.58
N GLU A 482 -3.35 25.06 -11.20
CA GLU A 482 -4.57 25.73 -11.65
C GLU A 482 -5.38 24.86 -12.62
N ARG A 483 -4.72 24.25 -13.60
CA ARG A 483 -5.36 23.36 -14.58
C ARG A 483 -5.98 22.14 -13.91
N ILE A 484 -5.24 21.48 -13.02
CA ILE A 484 -5.73 20.29 -12.32
C ILE A 484 -6.91 20.66 -11.40
N VAL A 485 -6.79 21.74 -10.62
CA VAL A 485 -7.85 22.22 -9.73
C VAL A 485 -9.08 22.65 -10.53
N LYS A 486 -8.89 23.26 -11.71
CA LYS A 486 -10.02 23.61 -12.59
C LYS A 486 -10.79 22.38 -13.03
N LEU A 487 -10.12 21.31 -13.51
CA LEU A 487 -10.76 20.04 -13.86
C LEU A 487 -11.53 19.43 -12.66
N TYR A 488 -10.94 19.52 -11.46
CA TYR A 488 -11.59 19.05 -10.23
C TYR A 488 -12.85 19.88 -9.89
N CYS A 489 -12.78 21.20 -10.03
CA CYS A 489 -13.93 22.07 -9.75
C CYS A 489 -15.06 21.94 -10.79
N ASP A 490 -14.71 21.86 -12.07
CA ASP A 490 -15.65 21.76 -13.18
C ASP A 490 -16.43 20.43 -13.12
N PHE A 491 -15.79 19.34 -12.67
CA PHE A 491 -16.41 18.03 -12.51
C PHE A 491 -17.10 17.51 -13.78
N GLU A 492 -16.40 17.58 -14.89
CA GLU A 492 -16.91 17.22 -16.22
C GLU A 492 -16.04 16.15 -16.89
N THR A 493 -16.63 15.40 -17.83
CA THR A 493 -15.89 14.46 -18.67
C THR A 493 -15.23 15.20 -19.82
N THR A 494 -13.93 15.09 -19.92
CA THR A 494 -13.08 15.64 -20.98
C THR A 494 -12.08 14.57 -21.46
N GLN A 495 -11.15 14.91 -22.32
CA GLN A 495 -10.08 13.99 -22.66
C GLN A 495 -9.13 13.69 -21.46
N TYR A 496 -9.04 14.57 -20.45
CA TYR A 496 -8.18 14.46 -19.27
C TYR A 496 -8.94 14.08 -18.00
N SER A 497 -10.26 14.09 -18.04
CA SER A 497 -11.10 13.77 -16.89
C SER A 497 -12.30 12.92 -17.28
N LYS A 498 -12.74 12.04 -16.38
CA LYS A 498 -13.93 11.19 -16.54
C LYS A 498 -14.77 11.28 -15.28
N VAL A 499 -16.05 11.53 -15.43
CA VAL A 499 -17.03 11.38 -14.34
C VAL A 499 -17.72 10.04 -14.54
N ILE A 500 -17.58 9.16 -13.56
CA ILE A 500 -18.14 7.81 -13.57
C ILE A 500 -19.08 7.62 -12.39
N GLY A 501 -19.99 6.64 -12.46
CA GLY A 501 -20.78 6.21 -11.31
C GLY A 501 -19.95 5.36 -10.35
N VAL A 502 -20.36 5.26 -9.08
CA VAL A 502 -19.72 4.37 -8.11
C VAL A 502 -19.79 2.90 -8.56
N GLU A 503 -20.84 2.54 -9.30
CA GLU A 503 -21.07 1.21 -9.84
C GLU A 503 -19.98 0.79 -10.83
N ASP A 504 -19.41 1.74 -11.58
CA ASP A 504 -18.34 1.46 -12.53
C ASP A 504 -17.05 0.93 -11.90
N PHE A 505 -16.95 1.02 -10.57
CA PHE A 505 -15.88 0.43 -9.76
C PHE A 505 -16.31 -0.82 -8.98
N MET A 506 -17.57 -1.23 -9.09
CA MET A 506 -18.06 -2.44 -8.45
C MET A 506 -17.75 -3.67 -9.31
N LEU A 507 -17.43 -4.75 -8.61
CA LEU A 507 -17.10 -6.03 -9.20
C LEU A 507 -17.98 -7.13 -8.57
N MET A 508 -18.48 -8.02 -9.40
CA MET A 508 -19.20 -9.22 -9.00
C MET A 508 -18.39 -10.43 -9.44
N LYS A 509 -18.17 -11.36 -8.54
CA LYS A 509 -17.44 -12.60 -8.80
C LYS A 509 -18.37 -13.78 -8.50
N TYR A 510 -18.46 -14.71 -9.43
CA TYR A 510 -19.17 -15.95 -9.26
C TYR A 510 -18.41 -17.11 -9.88
N THR A 511 -18.71 -18.30 -9.42
CA THR A 511 -18.16 -19.53 -9.99
C THR A 511 -19.19 -20.13 -10.94
N LYS A 512 -18.73 -20.53 -12.11
CA LYS A 512 -19.52 -21.25 -13.11
C LYS A 512 -18.96 -22.66 -13.29
N LYS A 513 -19.83 -23.58 -13.67
CA LYS A 513 -19.49 -24.94 -14.09
C LYS A 513 -20.42 -25.39 -15.19
N GLN A 514 -19.94 -26.30 -15.99
CA GLN A 514 -20.81 -27.02 -16.93
C GLN A 514 -21.37 -28.27 -16.24
N PRO A 515 -22.60 -28.70 -16.59
CA PRO A 515 -23.11 -29.98 -16.18
C PRO A 515 -22.17 -31.08 -16.66
N ASN A 516 -22.08 -32.14 -15.92
CA ASN A 516 -21.33 -33.30 -16.35
C ASN A 516 -22.07 -33.99 -17.51
N GLN A 517 -21.56 -33.80 -18.73
CA GLN A 517 -22.01 -34.44 -19.96
C GLN A 517 -20.83 -35.20 -20.56
N CYS A 518 -20.58 -36.39 -20.05
CA CYS A 518 -19.52 -37.23 -20.54
C CYS A 518 -19.97 -38.71 -20.55
N TYR A 519 -19.37 -39.47 -21.42
CA TYR A 519 -19.36 -40.90 -21.32
C TYR A 519 -17.97 -41.40 -20.91
N PHE A 520 -17.90 -42.59 -20.36
CA PHE A 520 -16.69 -43.25 -19.93
C PHE A 520 -16.47 -44.51 -20.75
N ALA A 521 -15.25 -44.70 -21.25
CA ALA A 521 -14.88 -45.87 -22.02
C ALA A 521 -13.39 -46.20 -21.79
N ILE A 522 -13.05 -47.48 -21.67
CA ILE A 522 -11.66 -47.96 -21.63
C ILE A 522 -11.27 -48.37 -23.03
N ASN A 523 -10.76 -47.44 -23.83
CA ASN A 523 -10.32 -47.70 -25.20
C ASN A 523 -8.86 -47.29 -25.42
N ASP A 524 -8.29 -47.64 -26.58
CA ASP A 524 -6.89 -47.37 -26.92
C ASP A 524 -6.53 -45.88 -26.80
N GLU A 525 -7.38 -45.02 -27.35
CA GLU A 525 -7.14 -43.56 -27.34
C GLU A 525 -7.07 -42.99 -25.90
N ARG A 526 -7.98 -43.45 -25.05
CA ARG A 526 -7.99 -43.01 -23.66
C ARG A 526 -6.83 -43.54 -22.87
N LEU A 527 -6.42 -44.76 -23.14
CA LEU A 527 -5.24 -45.35 -22.52
C LEU A 527 -3.95 -44.63 -22.94
N GLU A 528 -3.85 -44.15 -24.17
CA GLU A 528 -2.73 -43.35 -24.60
C GLU A 528 -2.70 -42.01 -23.85
N ASN A 529 -3.84 -41.32 -23.75
CA ASN A 529 -3.97 -40.06 -23.01
C ASN A 529 -3.79 -40.24 -21.51
N PHE A 530 -4.11 -41.41 -20.95
CA PHE A 530 -3.93 -41.72 -19.53
C PHE A 530 -2.47 -41.67 -19.07
N ARG A 531 -1.50 -41.86 -19.99
CA ARG A 531 -0.07 -41.68 -19.71
C ARG A 531 0.34 -40.24 -19.42
N ASP A 532 -0.51 -39.26 -19.71
CA ASP A 532 -0.33 -37.85 -19.32
C ASP A 532 -1.51 -37.32 -18.50
N GLY A 533 -2.28 -38.24 -17.93
CA GLY A 533 -3.48 -37.96 -17.17
C GLY A 533 -3.24 -37.51 -15.72
N LYS A 534 -4.32 -37.12 -15.06
CA LYS A 534 -4.32 -36.65 -13.65
C LYS A 534 -3.72 -37.66 -12.68
N LEU A 535 -4.02 -38.96 -12.86
CA LEU A 535 -3.46 -39.99 -12.00
C LEU A 535 -1.95 -40.08 -12.17
N TYR A 536 -1.46 -40.04 -13.41
CA TYR A 536 -0.04 -40.09 -13.70
C TYR A 536 0.71 -38.94 -12.99
N HIS A 537 0.29 -37.72 -13.21
CA HIS A 537 0.90 -36.56 -12.57
C HIS A 537 0.78 -36.58 -11.04
N ALA A 538 -0.34 -37.02 -10.49
CA ALA A 538 -0.51 -37.11 -9.04
C ALA A 538 0.43 -38.14 -8.39
N LEU A 539 0.66 -39.27 -9.02
CA LEU A 539 1.54 -40.33 -8.51
C LEU A 539 3.01 -40.00 -8.72
N THR A 540 3.39 -39.47 -9.88
CA THR A 540 4.79 -39.30 -10.28
C THR A 540 5.37 -37.94 -9.87
N HIS A 541 4.61 -36.86 -9.89
CA HIS A 541 5.04 -35.50 -9.62
C HIS A 541 4.50 -34.94 -8.29
N GLY A 542 3.46 -35.54 -7.75
CA GLY A 542 2.83 -35.10 -6.48
C GLY A 542 2.22 -33.68 -6.56
N GLY A 543 1.99 -33.16 -7.75
CA GLY A 543 1.35 -31.86 -8.03
C GLY A 543 2.19 -30.63 -7.67
N LYS A 544 3.48 -30.78 -7.34
CA LYS A 544 4.36 -29.68 -6.87
C LYS A 544 5.62 -29.47 -7.68
N ILE A 545 5.99 -30.40 -8.53
CA ILE A 545 7.26 -30.39 -9.28
C ILE A 545 6.91 -30.53 -10.76
N SER A 546 7.53 -29.72 -11.60
CA SER A 546 7.33 -29.84 -13.04
C SER A 546 8.04 -31.08 -13.59
N GLU A 547 7.58 -31.57 -14.75
CA GLU A 547 8.18 -32.70 -15.44
C GLU A 547 9.66 -32.44 -15.79
N GLU A 548 10.00 -31.22 -16.19
CA GLU A 548 11.39 -30.82 -16.46
C GLU A 548 12.26 -30.92 -15.21
N GLN A 549 11.73 -30.46 -14.06
CA GLN A 549 12.44 -30.52 -12.80
C GLN A 549 12.67 -31.98 -12.33
N ILE A 550 11.65 -32.85 -12.40
CA ILE A 550 11.81 -34.23 -11.97
C ILE A 550 12.75 -34.99 -12.91
N ASN A 551 12.70 -34.72 -14.21
CA ASN A 551 13.61 -35.31 -15.19
C ASN A 551 15.06 -34.89 -14.95
N LEU A 552 15.30 -33.66 -14.49
CA LEU A 552 16.63 -33.19 -14.07
C LEU A 552 17.11 -33.95 -12.83
N LEU A 553 16.26 -34.05 -11.81
CA LEU A 553 16.59 -34.74 -10.57
C LEU A 553 16.90 -36.22 -10.78
N ILE A 554 16.20 -36.91 -11.67
CA ILE A 554 16.45 -38.35 -12.00
C ILE A 554 17.82 -38.53 -12.65
N ARG A 555 18.29 -37.55 -13.43
CA ARG A 555 19.58 -37.59 -14.12
C ARG A 555 20.75 -37.16 -13.22
N THR A 556 20.48 -36.52 -12.10
CA THR A 556 21.50 -36.04 -11.17
C THR A 556 21.98 -37.20 -10.29
N PRO A 557 23.28 -37.38 -10.09
CA PRO A 557 23.83 -38.43 -9.20
C PRO A 557 23.29 -38.29 -7.78
N GLU A 558 22.98 -39.40 -7.13
CA GLU A 558 22.32 -39.43 -5.79
C GLU A 558 23.13 -38.72 -4.71
N ASN A 559 24.44 -38.71 -4.82
CA ASN A 559 25.36 -38.03 -3.89
C ASN A 559 25.35 -36.49 -4.06
N GLU A 560 24.80 -35.97 -5.15
CA GLU A 560 24.67 -34.53 -5.42
C GLU A 560 23.28 -33.98 -5.08
N LEU A 561 22.32 -34.86 -4.75
CA LEU A 561 20.94 -34.49 -4.41
C LEU A 561 20.81 -34.16 -2.92
N GLU A 562 20.06 -33.12 -2.62
CA GLU A 562 19.60 -32.84 -1.25
C GLU A 562 18.59 -33.91 -0.76
N GLU A 563 18.43 -34.05 0.55
CA GLU A 563 17.49 -35.03 1.12
C GLU A 563 16.04 -34.85 0.66
N SER A 564 15.61 -33.61 0.47
CA SER A 564 14.29 -33.29 -0.08
C SER A 564 14.13 -33.72 -1.55
N GLU A 565 15.19 -33.64 -2.33
CA GLU A 565 15.24 -34.03 -3.74
C GLU A 565 15.27 -35.55 -3.89
N LYS A 566 16.01 -36.24 -3.04
CA LYS A 566 15.99 -37.72 -2.98
C LYS A 566 14.58 -38.24 -2.71
N VAL A 567 13.84 -37.62 -1.78
CA VAL A 567 12.43 -37.97 -1.52
C VAL A 567 11.57 -37.82 -2.78
N ASN A 568 11.78 -36.81 -3.57
CA ASN A 568 11.04 -36.61 -4.83
C ASN A 568 11.38 -37.67 -5.88
N VAL A 569 12.64 -38.03 -6.02
CA VAL A 569 13.10 -39.12 -6.93
C VAL A 569 12.53 -40.48 -6.49
N ILE A 570 12.53 -40.78 -5.19
CA ILE A 570 11.94 -42.02 -4.67
C ILE A 570 10.43 -42.05 -4.92
N ARG A 571 9.73 -40.93 -4.69
CA ARG A 571 8.30 -40.79 -4.96
C ARG A 571 8.01 -41.05 -6.43
N HIS A 572 8.74 -40.42 -7.33
CA HIS A 572 8.57 -40.58 -8.76
C HIS A 572 8.72 -42.04 -9.18
N LYS A 573 9.79 -42.71 -8.75
CA LYS A 573 10.02 -44.13 -9.07
C LYS A 573 8.91 -45.00 -8.54
N THR A 574 8.46 -44.80 -7.30
CA THR A 574 7.37 -45.56 -6.68
C THR A 574 6.06 -45.32 -7.39
N GLY A 575 5.75 -44.02 -7.72
CA GLY A 575 4.56 -43.61 -8.44
C GLY A 575 4.49 -44.21 -9.85
N MET A 576 5.61 -44.19 -10.58
CA MET A 576 5.71 -44.84 -11.88
C MET A 576 5.38 -46.33 -11.82
N ASN A 577 5.99 -47.05 -10.88
CA ASN A 577 5.70 -48.46 -10.71
C ASN A 577 4.23 -48.73 -10.42
N THR A 578 3.61 -47.90 -9.58
CA THR A 578 2.18 -48.04 -9.25
C THR A 578 1.31 -47.69 -10.47
N PHE A 579 1.64 -46.65 -11.20
CA PHE A 579 0.92 -46.26 -12.42
C PHE A 579 0.98 -47.35 -13.49
N GLU A 580 2.17 -47.91 -13.78
CA GLU A 580 2.32 -48.94 -14.81
C GLU A 580 1.56 -50.20 -14.47
N ARG A 581 1.41 -50.54 -13.21
CA ARG A 581 0.55 -51.69 -12.76
C ARG A 581 -0.91 -51.41 -13.10
N ILE A 582 -1.44 -50.22 -12.69
CA ILE A 582 -2.83 -49.85 -13.00
C ILE A 582 -3.03 -49.80 -14.50
N TYR A 583 -2.11 -49.17 -15.24
CA TYR A 583 -2.13 -49.10 -16.67
C TYR A 583 -2.22 -50.49 -17.33
N SER A 584 -1.38 -51.45 -16.90
CA SER A 584 -1.37 -52.82 -17.43
C SER A 584 -2.72 -53.54 -17.27
N VAL A 585 -3.37 -53.36 -16.12
CA VAL A 585 -4.69 -53.95 -15.85
C VAL A 585 -5.76 -53.34 -16.74
N LEU A 586 -5.78 -52.00 -16.87
CA LEU A 586 -6.72 -51.29 -17.72
C LEU A 586 -6.50 -51.59 -19.20
N ASN A 587 -5.27 -51.74 -19.65
CA ASN A 587 -4.91 -52.13 -21.03
C ASN A 587 -5.43 -53.54 -21.39
N ASN A 588 -5.49 -54.45 -20.42
CA ASN A 588 -6.06 -55.78 -20.60
C ASN A 588 -7.61 -55.77 -20.52
N SER A 589 -8.22 -54.63 -20.24
CA SER A 589 -9.66 -54.48 -20.04
C SER A 589 -10.29 -53.54 -21.08
N ILE A 590 -9.62 -53.33 -22.21
CA ILE A 590 -10.15 -52.52 -23.32
C ILE A 590 -11.46 -53.12 -23.80
N SER A 591 -12.49 -52.28 -23.92
CA SER A 591 -13.78 -52.64 -24.50
C SER A 591 -14.41 -51.47 -25.24
N ASP A 592 -15.35 -51.79 -26.16
CA ASP A 592 -16.17 -50.78 -26.86
C ASP A 592 -17.38 -50.32 -26.02
N ASP A 593 -17.48 -50.80 -24.77
CA ASP A 593 -18.60 -50.46 -23.90
C ASP A 593 -18.53 -49.01 -23.43
N ILE A 594 -19.62 -48.31 -23.60
CA ILE A 594 -19.77 -46.92 -23.17
C ILE A 594 -20.64 -46.87 -21.91
N VAL A 595 -20.15 -46.19 -20.89
CA VAL A 595 -20.88 -46.00 -19.63
C VAL A 595 -21.15 -44.49 -19.43
N TYR A 596 -22.43 -44.13 -19.26
CA TYR A 596 -22.88 -42.74 -19.06
C TYR A 596 -23.01 -42.31 -17.59
N SER A 597 -22.59 -43.16 -16.65
CA SER A 597 -22.62 -42.87 -15.23
C SER A 597 -21.23 -43.00 -14.63
N MET A 598 -20.72 -41.96 -14.02
CA MET A 598 -19.42 -41.97 -13.36
C MET A 598 -19.37 -42.96 -12.20
N ASP A 599 -20.45 -43.04 -11.42
CA ASP A 599 -20.53 -43.98 -10.31
C ASP A 599 -20.48 -45.42 -10.76
N LYS A 600 -21.23 -45.77 -11.83
CA LYS A 600 -21.19 -47.07 -12.44
C LYS A 600 -19.82 -47.40 -13.04
N PHE A 601 -19.21 -46.45 -13.71
CA PHE A 601 -17.87 -46.61 -14.26
C PHE A 601 -16.82 -46.82 -13.14
N ILE A 602 -16.96 -46.12 -12.01
CA ILE A 602 -16.11 -46.36 -10.80
C ILE A 602 -16.35 -47.74 -10.23
N GLU A 603 -17.59 -48.26 -10.19
CA GLU A 603 -17.88 -49.64 -9.75
C GLU A 603 -17.23 -50.65 -10.71
N ASP A 604 -17.32 -50.42 -12.02
CA ASP A 604 -16.67 -51.27 -13.03
C ASP A 604 -15.13 -51.24 -12.85
N LEU A 605 -14.53 -50.09 -12.66
CA LEU A 605 -13.12 -49.91 -12.36
C LEU A 605 -12.70 -50.62 -11.06
N GLN A 606 -13.53 -50.53 -10.04
CA GLN A 606 -13.29 -51.27 -8.77
C GLN A 606 -13.26 -52.79 -8.98
N SER A 607 -14.16 -53.28 -9.83
CA SER A 607 -14.19 -54.69 -10.20
C SER A 607 -12.98 -55.11 -11.05
N ILE A 608 -12.61 -54.31 -12.05
CA ILE A 608 -11.48 -54.55 -12.96
C ILE A 608 -10.16 -54.55 -12.18
N LEU A 609 -9.97 -53.54 -11.31
CA LEU A 609 -8.76 -53.39 -10.52
C LEU A 609 -8.75 -54.23 -9.22
N GLY A 610 -9.77 -55.04 -9.00
CA GLY A 610 -9.84 -55.96 -7.85
C GLY A 610 -9.91 -55.22 -6.50
N TYR A 611 -10.78 -54.21 -6.38
CA TYR A 611 -11.00 -53.46 -5.15
C TYR A 611 -11.67 -54.30 -4.06
N LYS A 612 -11.01 -54.45 -2.92
CA LYS A 612 -11.51 -55.31 -1.82
C LYS A 612 -11.29 -54.71 -0.45
N GLN A 613 -12.04 -55.20 0.52
CA GLN A 613 -11.94 -54.78 1.92
C GLN A 613 -10.96 -55.67 2.70
N ILE A 614 -10.00 -55.03 3.36
CA ILE A 614 -9.06 -55.70 4.27
C ILE A 614 -9.09 -55.04 5.66
N ASP A 615 -8.68 -55.83 6.68
CA ASP A 615 -8.47 -55.35 8.05
C ASP A 615 -7.03 -54.83 8.23
N MET A 616 -6.81 -53.56 8.08
CA MET A 616 -5.49 -52.95 8.18
C MET A 616 -5.14 -52.60 9.62
N LEU A 617 -3.93 -52.91 10.06
CA LEU A 617 -3.38 -52.55 11.36
C LEU A 617 -3.22 -51.04 11.47
N THR A 618 -3.77 -50.44 12.53
CA THR A 618 -3.74 -48.96 12.72
C THR A 618 -2.51 -48.47 13.48
N GLY A 619 -1.61 -49.36 13.91
CA GLY A 619 -0.47 -49.00 14.76
C GLY A 619 -0.86 -48.67 16.22
N LYS A 620 -2.14 -48.69 16.57
CA LYS A 620 -2.65 -48.46 17.92
C LYS A 620 -3.03 -49.80 18.57
N LEU A 621 -2.98 -49.87 19.90
CA LEU A 621 -3.46 -51.02 20.66
C LEU A 621 -4.90 -50.76 21.15
N LYS A 622 -5.73 -51.78 21.10
CA LYS A 622 -7.05 -51.81 21.77
C LYS A 622 -6.85 -51.81 23.29
N LYS A 623 -7.86 -51.45 24.06
CA LYS A 623 -7.83 -51.48 25.55
C LYS A 623 -7.41 -52.82 26.14
N ASN A 624 -7.56 -53.91 25.40
CA ASN A 624 -7.14 -55.26 25.77
C ASN A 624 -5.73 -55.63 25.32
N GLY A 625 -4.93 -54.71 24.86
CA GLY A 625 -3.54 -54.92 24.42
C GLY A 625 -3.38 -55.51 23.01
N GLN A 626 -4.47 -55.86 22.31
CA GLN A 626 -4.37 -56.36 20.93
C GLN A 626 -4.23 -55.20 19.91
N PRO A 627 -3.55 -55.44 18.78
CA PRO A 627 -3.48 -54.44 17.71
C PRO A 627 -4.87 -54.02 17.23
N ALA A 628 -5.09 -52.71 17.12
CA ALA A 628 -6.33 -52.21 16.58
C ALA A 628 -6.29 -52.23 15.04
N THR A 629 -7.34 -52.78 14.45
CA THR A 629 -7.54 -52.81 12.99
C THR A 629 -8.63 -51.84 12.58
N LYS A 630 -8.52 -51.30 11.38
CA LYS A 630 -9.56 -50.51 10.69
C LYS A 630 -9.84 -51.18 9.37
N LYS A 631 -11.12 -51.43 9.07
CA LYS A 631 -11.53 -51.90 7.77
C LYS A 631 -11.19 -50.83 6.74
N THR A 632 -10.41 -51.18 5.75
CA THR A 632 -9.95 -50.28 4.71
C THR A 632 -10.09 -50.96 3.37
N TRP A 633 -10.57 -50.23 2.38
CA TRP A 633 -10.67 -50.71 1.01
C TRP A 633 -9.33 -50.51 0.31
N VAL A 634 -8.84 -51.53 -0.38
CA VAL A 634 -7.57 -51.50 -1.12
C VAL A 634 -7.71 -52.21 -2.46
N LEU A 635 -6.80 -51.94 -3.36
CA LEU A 635 -6.67 -52.72 -4.60
C LEU A 635 -6.02 -54.05 -4.29
N SER A 636 -6.31 -55.13 -5.04
CA SER A 636 -5.76 -56.44 -4.84
C SER A 636 -4.24 -56.50 -4.81
N GLU A 637 -3.60 -55.62 -5.55
CA GLU A 637 -2.14 -55.48 -5.61
C GLU A 637 -1.49 -55.04 -4.30
N CYS A 638 -2.28 -54.56 -3.37
CA CYS A 638 -1.80 -54.07 -2.08
C CYS A 638 -1.86 -55.11 -0.98
N ASP A 639 -2.20 -56.38 -1.28
CA ASP A 639 -2.42 -57.43 -0.29
C ASP A 639 -1.24 -57.71 0.63
N ASN A 640 -0.03 -57.50 0.16
CA ASN A 640 1.21 -57.78 0.88
C ASN A 640 1.91 -56.51 1.40
N LEU A 641 1.26 -55.36 1.29
CA LEU A 641 1.84 -54.09 1.71
C LEU A 641 1.30 -53.68 3.08
N THR A 642 2.15 -53.05 3.87
CA THR A 642 1.75 -52.38 5.11
C THR A 642 0.96 -51.09 4.81
N GLY A 643 0.18 -50.60 5.80
CA GLY A 643 -0.58 -49.38 5.65
C GLY A 643 0.26 -48.13 5.33
N GLU A 644 1.54 -48.12 5.77
CA GLU A 644 2.48 -47.03 5.39
C GLU A 644 2.99 -47.16 3.96
N GLU A 645 3.26 -48.41 3.52
CA GLU A 645 3.70 -48.68 2.15
C GLU A 645 2.61 -48.34 1.15
N ILE A 646 1.35 -48.70 1.46
CA ILE A 646 0.18 -48.34 0.64
C ILE A 646 0.08 -46.82 0.51
N LYS A 647 0.17 -46.09 1.64
CA LYS A 647 0.12 -44.62 1.59
C LYS A 647 1.26 -44.00 0.79
N LYS A 648 2.46 -44.54 0.92
CA LYS A 648 3.62 -44.08 0.15
C LYS A 648 3.46 -44.34 -1.35
N SER A 649 2.99 -45.56 -1.72
CA SER A 649 2.77 -45.98 -3.10
C SER A 649 1.76 -45.07 -3.85
N PHE A 650 0.74 -44.61 -3.15
CA PHE A 650 -0.30 -43.74 -3.74
C PHE A 650 -0.16 -42.28 -3.33
N CYS A 651 1.04 -41.82 -2.98
CA CYS A 651 1.33 -40.42 -2.68
C CYS A 651 0.38 -39.80 -1.64
N ASN A 652 -0.04 -40.61 -0.64
CA ASN A 652 -1.02 -40.25 0.39
C ASN A 652 -2.45 -39.98 -0.11
N LYS A 653 -2.80 -40.36 -1.34
CA LYS A 653 -4.16 -40.28 -1.86
C LYS A 653 -5.03 -41.43 -1.33
N SER A 654 -6.30 -41.17 -1.14
CA SER A 654 -7.27 -42.22 -0.83
C SER A 654 -7.65 -42.98 -2.11
N PHE A 655 -8.09 -44.24 -1.97
CA PHE A 655 -8.56 -45.01 -3.13
C PHE A 655 -9.76 -44.35 -3.84
N ALA A 656 -10.64 -43.71 -3.09
CA ALA A 656 -11.74 -42.95 -3.68
C ALA A 656 -11.25 -41.76 -4.58
N GLU A 657 -10.19 -41.07 -4.17
CA GLU A 657 -9.56 -40.04 -5.02
C GLU A 657 -8.89 -40.66 -6.25
N ILE A 658 -8.26 -41.83 -6.11
CA ILE A 658 -7.61 -42.52 -7.23
C ILE A 658 -8.64 -42.95 -8.27
N PHE A 659 -9.75 -43.60 -7.86
CA PHE A 659 -10.81 -43.96 -8.80
C PHE A 659 -11.44 -42.76 -9.48
N LYS A 660 -11.62 -41.67 -8.74
CA LYS A 660 -12.09 -40.42 -9.35
C LYS A 660 -11.11 -39.90 -10.42
N MET A 661 -9.82 -39.91 -10.15
CA MET A 661 -8.81 -39.46 -11.11
C MET A 661 -8.82 -40.34 -12.36
N ILE A 662 -8.89 -41.68 -12.19
CA ILE A 662 -8.99 -42.59 -13.32
C ILE A 662 -10.26 -42.29 -14.14
N ALA A 663 -11.41 -42.14 -13.48
CA ALA A 663 -12.66 -41.85 -14.17
C ALA A 663 -12.56 -40.50 -14.94
N PHE A 664 -11.93 -39.49 -14.37
CA PHE A 664 -11.67 -38.24 -15.10
C PHE A 664 -10.80 -38.43 -16.36
N ASP A 665 -9.74 -39.22 -16.24
CA ASP A 665 -8.82 -39.44 -17.35
C ASP A 665 -9.49 -40.26 -18.51
N PHE A 666 -10.51 -41.08 -18.16
CA PHE A 666 -11.27 -41.88 -19.12
C PHE A 666 -12.62 -41.27 -19.54
N GLY A 667 -13.00 -40.13 -18.99
CA GLY A 667 -14.18 -39.39 -19.38
C GLY A 667 -14.00 -38.68 -20.75
N VAL A 668 -14.96 -38.81 -21.60
CA VAL A 668 -15.04 -38.11 -22.90
C VAL A 668 -16.19 -37.14 -22.82
N HIS A 669 -15.92 -35.86 -22.97
CA HIS A 669 -16.97 -34.85 -23.05
C HIS A 669 -17.81 -35.13 -24.33
N ASP A 670 -19.13 -35.16 -24.17
CA ASP A 670 -20.07 -35.34 -25.26
C ASP A 670 -21.27 -34.43 -25.01
N GLU A 671 -21.39 -33.40 -25.82
CA GLU A 671 -22.48 -32.40 -25.75
C GLU A 671 -23.86 -33.02 -25.95
N GLN A 672 -23.92 -34.22 -26.53
CA GLN A 672 -25.14 -35.00 -26.76
C GLN A 672 -25.41 -36.01 -25.62
N ALA A 673 -24.48 -36.19 -24.68
CA ALA A 673 -24.69 -37.05 -23.54
C ALA A 673 -25.76 -36.46 -22.62
N VAL A 674 -26.50 -37.33 -21.96
CA VAL A 674 -27.50 -36.92 -20.95
C VAL A 674 -26.79 -36.22 -19.78
N ILE A 675 -27.35 -35.08 -19.34
CA ILE A 675 -26.87 -34.39 -18.12
C ILE A 675 -26.98 -35.38 -16.95
N VAL A 676 -25.90 -35.56 -16.23
CA VAL A 676 -25.85 -36.46 -15.08
C VAL A 676 -26.52 -35.77 -13.88
N GLU A 677 -27.57 -36.38 -13.36
CA GLU A 677 -28.24 -35.98 -12.12
C GLU A 677 -28.01 -36.99 -11.02
N ASP A 678 -27.80 -36.53 -9.80
CA ASP A 678 -27.78 -37.33 -8.56
C ASP A 678 -28.99 -36.96 -7.65
N ALA A 679 -29.05 -37.54 -6.46
CA ALA A 679 -30.12 -37.26 -5.50
C ALA A 679 -30.18 -35.78 -5.05
N ASN A 680 -29.17 -34.99 -5.34
CA ASN A 680 -29.04 -33.58 -4.97
C ASN A 680 -29.26 -32.64 -6.19
N GLY A 681 -29.52 -33.20 -7.41
CA GLY A 681 -29.71 -32.44 -8.63
C GLY A 681 -28.61 -32.66 -9.65
N VAL A 682 -28.37 -31.66 -10.50
CA VAL A 682 -27.38 -31.73 -11.58
C VAL A 682 -25.97 -31.86 -11.03
N VAL A 683 -25.25 -32.88 -11.51
CA VAL A 683 -23.81 -33.06 -11.18
C VAL A 683 -23.00 -32.20 -12.15
N TYR A 684 -22.19 -31.33 -11.58
CA TYR A 684 -21.32 -30.44 -12.36
C TYR A 684 -19.92 -31.02 -12.52
N ASP A 685 -19.31 -30.80 -13.65
CA ASP A 685 -17.94 -31.16 -13.91
C ASP A 685 -17.01 -30.17 -13.20
N ASP A 686 -16.24 -30.69 -12.23
CA ASP A 686 -15.28 -29.86 -11.45
C ASP A 686 -14.13 -29.34 -12.29
N ASP A 687 -13.82 -29.96 -13.44
CA ASP A 687 -12.77 -29.50 -14.32
C ASP A 687 -13.20 -28.30 -15.19
N THR A 688 -14.49 -28.13 -15.38
CA THR A 688 -15.05 -26.93 -16.03
C THR A 688 -15.24 -25.76 -15.08
N LYS A 689 -14.84 -25.95 -13.80
CA LYS A 689 -14.93 -24.91 -12.79
C LYS A 689 -14.10 -23.71 -13.19
N ASP A 690 -14.77 -22.62 -13.44
CA ASP A 690 -14.14 -21.35 -13.73
C ASP A 690 -14.76 -20.22 -12.91
N THR A 691 -14.00 -19.17 -12.71
CA THR A 691 -14.45 -18.03 -11.91
C THR A 691 -14.51 -16.81 -12.80
N GLU A 692 -15.72 -16.31 -13.00
CA GLU A 692 -15.95 -15.09 -13.75
C GLU A 692 -16.02 -13.88 -12.83
N THR A 693 -15.46 -12.76 -13.31
CA THR A 693 -15.57 -11.46 -12.65
C THR A 693 -16.23 -10.47 -13.60
N ILE A 694 -17.44 -10.06 -13.24
CA ILE A 694 -18.21 -9.06 -13.97
C ILE A 694 -17.85 -7.69 -13.41
N GLN A 695 -17.46 -6.76 -14.27
CA GLN A 695 -17.46 -5.35 -13.92
C GLN A 695 -18.87 -4.80 -14.10
N VAL A 696 -19.44 -4.30 -13.01
CA VAL A 696 -20.72 -3.59 -13.06
C VAL A 696 -20.49 -2.27 -13.81
N SER A 697 -21.41 -1.89 -14.71
CA SER A 697 -21.43 -0.55 -15.27
C SER A 697 -22.70 0.17 -14.82
N SER A 698 -22.62 1.48 -14.67
CA SER A 698 -23.78 2.29 -14.31
C SER A 698 -24.95 2.09 -15.29
N GLU A 699 -24.69 1.91 -16.59
CA GLU A 699 -25.69 1.63 -17.60
C GLU A 699 -26.38 0.27 -17.40
N MET A 700 -25.58 -0.78 -17.17
CA MET A 700 -26.07 -2.13 -16.94
C MET A 700 -26.85 -2.21 -15.63
N SER A 701 -26.32 -1.60 -14.57
CA SER A 701 -26.99 -1.49 -13.26
C SER A 701 -28.35 -0.83 -13.36
N LYS A 702 -28.44 0.30 -14.06
CA LYS A 702 -29.69 1.01 -14.29
C LYS A 702 -30.70 0.17 -15.06
N CYS A 703 -30.27 -0.48 -16.14
CA CYS A 703 -31.15 -1.32 -16.96
C CYS A 703 -31.79 -2.46 -16.14
N VAL A 704 -30.99 -3.15 -15.32
CA VAL A 704 -31.51 -4.23 -14.44
C VAL A 704 -32.39 -3.67 -13.34
N THR A 705 -32.07 -2.50 -12.78
CA THR A 705 -32.90 -1.86 -11.77
C THR A 705 -34.26 -1.45 -12.33
N ASP A 706 -34.31 -0.82 -13.51
CA ASP A 706 -35.53 -0.41 -14.18
C ASP A 706 -36.46 -1.61 -14.48
N GLU A 707 -35.89 -2.77 -14.85
CA GLU A 707 -36.67 -4.00 -15.02
C GLU A 707 -37.23 -4.52 -13.70
N LEU A 708 -36.41 -4.62 -12.66
CA LEU A 708 -36.86 -5.09 -11.34
C LEU A 708 -37.90 -4.19 -10.71
N GLU A 709 -37.84 -2.87 -10.97
CA GLU A 709 -38.89 -1.95 -10.52
C GLU A 709 -40.25 -2.24 -11.13
N THR A 710 -40.27 -2.83 -12.34
CA THR A 710 -41.53 -3.23 -12.98
C THR A 710 -42.00 -4.63 -12.57
N GLU A 711 -41.10 -5.53 -12.20
CA GLU A 711 -41.38 -6.93 -11.91
C GLU A 711 -41.67 -7.24 -10.43
N LEU A 712 -41.02 -6.52 -9.50
CA LEU A 712 -41.13 -6.80 -8.07
C LEU A 712 -42.28 -6.06 -7.39
N SER A 713 -42.93 -6.76 -6.46
CA SER A 713 -43.93 -6.14 -5.55
C SER A 713 -43.26 -5.18 -4.56
N GLU A 714 -44.01 -4.23 -4.01
CA GLU A 714 -43.50 -3.26 -3.01
C GLU A 714 -42.97 -3.93 -1.72
N GLU A 715 -43.50 -5.12 -1.38
CA GLU A 715 -43.01 -5.89 -0.23
C GLU A 715 -41.66 -6.53 -0.49
N GLU A 716 -41.43 -7.02 -1.70
CA GLU A 716 -40.13 -7.56 -2.13
C GLU A 716 -39.06 -6.47 -2.25
N LYS A 717 -39.45 -5.31 -2.81
CA LYS A 717 -38.57 -4.13 -2.85
C LYS A 717 -38.12 -3.68 -1.45
N LYS A 718 -39.04 -3.71 -0.48
CA LYS A 718 -38.73 -3.36 0.91
C LYS A 718 -37.79 -4.38 1.55
N LYS A 719 -38.02 -5.67 1.36
CA LYS A 719 -37.12 -6.73 1.86
C LYS A 719 -35.69 -6.62 1.28
N GLN A 720 -35.55 -6.22 0.05
CA GLN A 720 -34.25 -6.02 -0.57
C GLN A 720 -33.51 -4.81 -0.01
N LYS A 721 -34.20 -3.71 0.27
CA LYS A 721 -33.62 -2.51 0.91
C LYS A 721 -33.19 -2.74 2.37
N GLU A 722 -33.88 -3.64 3.09
CA GLU A 722 -33.52 -3.99 4.47
C GLU A 722 -32.24 -4.81 4.60
N HIS A 723 -31.74 -5.45 3.54
CA HIS A 723 -30.50 -6.24 3.54
C HIS A 723 -29.22 -5.43 3.28
N ASN A 724 -29.30 -4.12 3.28
CA ASN A 724 -28.17 -3.17 3.25
C ASN A 724 -27.18 -3.37 2.10
N THR A 725 -27.61 -3.97 1.01
CA THR A 725 -26.86 -3.96 -0.25
C THR A 725 -27.55 -2.97 -1.18
N LEU A 726 -26.75 -2.14 -1.86
CA LEU A 726 -27.23 -1.27 -2.96
C LEU A 726 -28.09 -2.08 -3.96
N TYR A 727 -27.94 -3.38 -3.94
CA TYR A 727 -28.51 -4.34 -4.86
C TYR A 727 -28.98 -5.57 -4.08
N GLY A 728 -30.23 -5.93 -4.20
CA GLY A 728 -30.78 -7.14 -3.58
C GLY A 728 -30.42 -8.42 -4.35
N ALA A 729 -30.73 -9.59 -3.78
CA ALA A 729 -30.43 -10.88 -4.39
C ALA A 729 -31.03 -11.04 -5.79
N ALA A 730 -32.23 -10.50 -6.05
CA ALA A 730 -32.85 -10.56 -7.38
C ALA A 730 -32.07 -9.74 -8.43
N TRP A 731 -31.51 -8.59 -8.03
CA TRP A 731 -30.64 -7.81 -8.91
C TRP A 731 -29.35 -8.56 -9.23
N GLU A 732 -28.75 -9.20 -8.22
CA GLU A 732 -27.57 -10.04 -8.40
C GLU A 732 -27.79 -11.14 -9.42
N GLU A 733 -28.87 -11.87 -9.23
CA GLU A 733 -29.24 -13.00 -10.10
C GLU A 733 -29.45 -12.56 -11.54
N LYS A 734 -30.19 -11.48 -11.74
CA LYS A 734 -30.47 -10.93 -13.06
C LYS A 734 -29.24 -10.34 -13.76
N MET A 735 -28.32 -9.74 -13.00
CA MET A 735 -27.03 -9.29 -13.54
C MET A 735 -26.17 -10.46 -14.04
N VAL A 736 -26.10 -11.55 -13.27
CA VAL A 736 -25.36 -12.75 -13.66
C VAL A 736 -26.03 -13.43 -14.85
N GLU A 737 -27.34 -13.58 -14.85
CA GLU A 737 -28.09 -14.16 -15.98
C GLU A 737 -27.81 -13.41 -17.27
N ARG A 738 -27.93 -12.09 -17.29
CA ARG A 738 -27.62 -11.28 -18.48
C ARG A 738 -26.18 -11.44 -18.96
N TYR A 739 -25.24 -11.49 -18.03
CA TYR A 739 -23.85 -11.68 -18.40
C TYR A 739 -23.64 -13.08 -18.99
N LEU A 740 -24.22 -14.11 -18.38
CA LEU A 740 -24.17 -15.48 -18.91
C LEU A 740 -24.75 -15.56 -20.32
N GLU A 741 -25.95 -15.01 -20.50
CA GLU A 741 -26.64 -15.04 -21.81
C GLU A 741 -25.84 -14.35 -22.92
N LYS A 742 -25.21 -13.24 -22.62
CA LYS A 742 -24.51 -12.42 -23.59
C LYS A 742 -23.07 -12.88 -23.87
N GLU A 743 -22.34 -13.20 -22.83
CA GLU A 743 -20.89 -13.35 -22.89
C GLU A 743 -20.41 -14.80 -22.71
N VAL A 744 -21.25 -15.72 -22.21
CA VAL A 744 -20.82 -17.09 -21.89
C VAL A 744 -21.58 -18.13 -22.67
N LEU A 745 -22.91 -18.13 -22.65
CA LEU A 745 -23.74 -19.16 -23.28
C LEU A 745 -23.61 -19.26 -24.82
N PRO A 746 -23.28 -18.18 -25.57
CA PRO A 746 -22.98 -18.29 -26.99
C PRO A 746 -21.76 -19.17 -27.30
N TYR A 747 -20.87 -19.37 -26.34
CA TYR A 747 -19.61 -20.11 -26.52
C TYR A 747 -19.55 -21.40 -25.68
N ALA A 748 -20.31 -21.46 -24.59
CA ALA A 748 -20.32 -22.57 -23.65
C ALA A 748 -21.76 -22.88 -23.22
N VAL A 749 -22.44 -23.61 -24.07
CA VAL A 749 -23.83 -24.04 -23.88
C VAL A 749 -23.95 -24.84 -22.57
N ASN A 750 -25.06 -24.66 -21.84
CA ASN A 750 -25.33 -25.34 -20.56
C ASN A 750 -24.42 -24.91 -19.36
N THR A 751 -23.68 -23.82 -19.46
CA THR A 751 -22.95 -23.32 -18.29
C THR A 751 -23.92 -22.75 -17.26
N HIS A 752 -23.71 -23.11 -15.98
CA HIS A 752 -24.52 -22.65 -14.86
C HIS A 752 -23.68 -22.00 -13.76
N LYS A 753 -24.27 -21.02 -13.07
CA LYS A 753 -23.73 -20.48 -11.83
C LYS A 753 -23.91 -21.49 -10.71
N VAL A 754 -22.85 -21.85 -9.99
CA VAL A 754 -22.89 -22.85 -8.90
C VAL A 754 -22.69 -22.29 -7.51
N ASP A 755 -22.10 -21.09 -7.39
CA ASP A 755 -21.82 -20.45 -6.11
C ASP A 755 -22.56 -19.12 -5.95
N LYS A 756 -22.63 -18.63 -4.69
CA LYS A 756 -23.10 -17.29 -4.40
C LYS A 756 -22.20 -16.22 -5.04
N VAL A 757 -22.80 -15.13 -5.45
CA VAL A 757 -22.06 -13.97 -5.93
C VAL A 757 -21.28 -13.34 -4.77
N VAL A 758 -20.03 -13.05 -5.00
CA VAL A 758 -19.17 -12.29 -4.09
C VAL A 758 -18.98 -10.89 -4.65
N TYR A 759 -19.29 -9.90 -3.86
CA TYR A 759 -19.07 -8.51 -4.22
C TYR A 759 -17.72 -8.00 -3.77
N GLY A 760 -17.23 -7.03 -4.52
CA GLY A 760 -16.03 -6.33 -4.19
C GLY A 760 -15.91 -5.03 -4.99
N SER A 761 -14.77 -4.40 -4.90
CA SER A 761 -14.47 -3.20 -5.68
C SER A 761 -13.02 -3.19 -6.13
N GLY A 762 -12.82 -2.67 -7.34
CA GLY A 762 -11.51 -2.38 -7.92
C GLY A 762 -11.57 -1.05 -8.64
N TRP A 763 -10.74 -0.09 -8.21
CA TRP A 763 -10.72 1.25 -8.79
C TRP A 763 -9.85 1.29 -10.05
N SER A 764 -10.35 0.72 -11.13
CA SER A 764 -9.63 0.51 -12.39
C SER A 764 -9.42 1.83 -13.17
N PHE A 765 -8.59 2.73 -12.65
CA PHE A 765 -8.31 4.05 -13.20
C PHE A 765 -7.88 4.02 -14.67
N ASN A 766 -6.84 3.28 -14.99
CA ASN A 766 -6.27 3.28 -16.35
C ASN A 766 -7.24 2.75 -17.41
N LYS A 767 -8.13 1.82 -17.03
CA LYS A 767 -9.15 1.26 -17.93
C LYS A 767 -10.11 2.34 -18.43
N GLN A 768 -10.44 3.33 -17.60
CA GLN A 768 -11.38 4.42 -17.92
C GLN A 768 -10.81 5.39 -18.98
N PHE A 769 -9.49 5.48 -19.08
CA PHE A 769 -8.80 6.33 -20.07
C PHE A 769 -8.26 5.52 -21.27
N TYR A 770 -8.43 4.19 -21.26
CA TYR A 770 -7.95 3.37 -22.37
C TYR A 770 -8.78 3.60 -23.62
N VAL A 771 -8.13 4.08 -24.67
CA VAL A 771 -8.72 4.18 -26.01
C VAL A 771 -8.08 3.11 -26.87
N TYR A 772 -8.88 2.16 -27.37
CA TYR A 772 -8.40 1.14 -28.27
C TYR A 772 -7.87 1.79 -29.56
N LYS A 773 -6.58 1.65 -29.79
CA LYS A 773 -5.98 2.00 -31.09
C LYS A 773 -5.87 0.72 -31.92
N PRO A 774 -6.62 0.59 -33.01
CA PRO A 774 -6.49 -0.60 -33.86
C PRO A 774 -5.05 -0.70 -34.36
N LEU A 775 -4.52 -1.91 -34.33
CA LEU A 775 -3.18 -2.17 -34.88
C LEU A 775 -3.16 -1.73 -36.36
N PRO A 776 -2.13 -1.02 -36.80
CA PRO A 776 -1.96 -0.70 -38.20
C PRO A 776 -1.95 -1.98 -39.03
N LYS A 777 -2.52 -1.92 -40.22
CA LYS A 777 -2.51 -3.09 -41.09
C LYS A 777 -1.07 -3.48 -41.42
N SER A 778 -0.79 -4.76 -41.50
CA SER A 778 0.56 -5.27 -41.78
C SER A 778 1.18 -4.67 -43.05
N VAL A 779 0.33 -4.33 -44.04
CA VAL A 779 0.76 -3.65 -45.30
C VAL A 779 1.27 -2.20 -44.98
N ASP A 780 0.65 -1.50 -44.06
CA ASP A 780 1.04 -0.14 -43.73
C ASP A 780 2.34 -0.15 -42.90
N LEU A 781 2.48 -1.08 -41.95
CA LEU A 781 3.72 -1.33 -41.22
C LEU A 781 4.90 -1.71 -42.13
N LEU A 782 4.62 -2.53 -43.19
CA LEU A 782 5.64 -2.90 -44.16
C LEU A 782 6.12 -1.68 -44.95
N LYS A 783 5.21 -0.81 -45.36
CA LYS A 783 5.56 0.45 -46.05
C LYS A 783 6.38 1.38 -45.15
N GLU A 784 5.98 1.51 -43.91
CA GLU A 784 6.72 2.32 -42.91
C GLU A 784 8.12 1.79 -42.68
N TYR A 785 8.26 0.45 -42.56
CA TYR A 785 9.54 -0.21 -42.46
C TYR A 785 10.42 0.03 -43.69
N GLN A 786 9.89 -0.12 -44.91
CA GLN A 786 10.60 0.12 -46.14
C GLN A 786 11.05 1.59 -46.29
N ASN A 787 10.22 2.56 -45.86
CA ASN A 787 10.59 3.95 -45.85
C ASN A 787 11.71 4.25 -44.84
N LEU A 788 11.66 3.63 -43.66
CA LEU A 788 12.69 3.77 -42.62
C LEU A 788 14.03 3.17 -43.09
N GLU A 789 13.98 1.99 -43.73
CA GLU A 789 15.16 1.32 -44.31
C GLU A 789 15.80 2.16 -45.43
N ALA A 790 14.98 2.79 -46.27
CA ALA A 790 15.46 3.70 -47.30
C ALA A 790 16.12 4.94 -46.72
N SER A 791 15.51 5.57 -45.67
CA SER A 791 16.08 6.71 -44.97
C SER A 791 17.40 6.38 -44.28
N ILE A 792 17.48 5.25 -43.56
CA ILE A 792 18.70 4.78 -42.93
C ILE A 792 19.81 4.51 -44.00
N SER A 793 19.43 3.96 -45.12
CA SER A 793 20.38 3.69 -46.23
C SER A 793 20.91 5.00 -46.85
N GLU A 794 20.10 6.04 -46.91
CA GLU A 794 20.47 7.37 -47.40
C GLU A 794 21.40 8.07 -46.38
N ASP A 795 21.07 8.04 -45.10
CA ASP A 795 21.91 8.60 -44.04
C ASP A 795 23.27 7.89 -43.96
N LEU A 796 23.30 6.56 -44.10
CA LEU A 796 24.55 5.80 -44.17
C LEU A 796 25.42 6.15 -45.39
N LYS A 797 24.80 6.44 -46.57
CA LYS A 797 25.50 6.92 -47.74
C LYS A 797 26.15 8.29 -47.51
N ILE A 798 25.45 9.19 -46.84
CA ILE A 798 25.98 10.50 -46.47
C ILE A 798 27.16 10.36 -45.52
N ILE A 799 27.01 9.59 -44.43
CA ILE A 799 28.06 9.37 -43.43
C ILE A 799 29.29 8.67 -44.05
N LEU A 800 29.09 7.65 -44.88
CA LEU A 800 30.18 6.93 -45.53
C LEU A 800 30.77 7.68 -46.71
N GLY A 801 30.00 8.60 -47.34
CA GLY A 801 30.47 9.51 -48.36
C GLY A 801 31.44 10.57 -47.83
N ASP A 802 31.17 11.11 -46.67
CA ASP A 802 32.02 12.06 -45.97
C ASP A 802 33.34 11.43 -45.48
N VAL A 803 33.33 10.14 -45.12
CA VAL A 803 34.54 9.39 -44.69
C VAL A 803 35.47 9.08 -45.86
N LYS A 804 35.01 9.13 -47.14
CA LYS A 804 35.85 8.93 -48.33
C LYS A 804 36.49 10.21 -48.85
N ASN A 805 36.04 11.40 -48.34
CA ASN A 805 36.52 12.72 -48.77
C ASN A 805 37.31 13.47 -47.67
N GLY A 806 37.60 12.83 -46.53
CA GLY A 806 38.42 13.36 -45.43
C GLY A 806 39.81 12.79 -45.35
#